data_32ea49000f0b61bfd70326c19e17fe11
#
_entry.id   32ea49000f0b61bfd70326c19e17fe11
#
_cell.length_a   1.000
_cell.length_b   1.000
_cell.length_c   1.000
_cell.angle_alpha   90.00
_cell.angle_beta   90.00
_cell.angle_gamma   90.00
#
_symmetry.space_group_name_H-M   'P 1'
#
loop_
_entity.id
_entity.type
_entity.pdbx_description
1 polymer ?
#
loop_
_entity_poly.entity_id
_entity_poly.type
_entity_poly.pdbx_seq_one_letter_code
_entity_poly.pdbx_strand_id
1 'polypeptide(L)'
;MFRHNAVYPMKLSCIASILLTVSALLLSCDRDRMSNDVISQNDIFTVTGDSVVEGPWSAIAISPTCIKSSYSPPDSGDNHEVVKFRLAINGHDNEMAPCYYHYATTGSDTTAVTVGVPDTVPATSQPKAPMVKDHDWVVRVDMRPVVQSLDSKGYYVTATGDTVYADEFKGVWIAGNVSPLSWDFLTLSHKEQLRLHPTATAGIYEIKLHMQPSSTPVTYNHVWKVDRPDPDYAVINTGVTMVDALYNMSIYDIERKRHGNGHNGYLEKVPYGANPSYSIILSLAYLDPEGSMRTLRAMVGDDGSLSHLQGPDDLYPIVANDLSWAVSAWEIYAVTGSKKWLRYAYGVIRKTVDQDYDMNCDMQSGLVHGGLRQGSNQSQSYPAWMEPKDVYETQSLTVNLLYERAFEILSDMGDELDDENSYGEKALTLKENINETLWNERHGYYSQYLYMSAYPVQSPGIDNLGQSLSVLWNVADDDRAVNLVKKTPIANYGVPIVSPRYDNGEAVNLSQTVSPVVQAFWNLAAAKTGNQHMLRRGLGALYRAAALFGANRVAWDAYSGKALDSSDGDLGAAAANAAMVYRVYAGMTFLPGGIEFNPTIPSFMKGIKHIYGFKYRNATLDITISGTGNDIENISIDNQVGHDNFFSGQLSGHHTIHIKMRNSTPVAQEVTLGDQNFTLPATPVVKWLKDSTRILNYNSNLDYRMVVNGQLLYTVNDSLTLRHTTAGTTFTVSAIAGVGRYALSYLSKPYMKVSSSLQLPLGANAVTPMGAKTHSSARLTVTVPVGGDYLIDLRYANGNAATAGSCPVYMLYANTHAQGALVMPPRGNGEWMNKGWSNMITAELLKGDNHIELKRLDSNGSTALVYFVRIIKK
;
A
#
# COMPACT_ATOMS: atom_id res chain seq x y z
N MET A 1 -15.88 -69.01 -56.65
CA MET A 1 -16.52 -69.42 -55.42
C MET A 1 -16.63 -68.20 -54.51
N PHE A 2 -17.83 -67.93 -54.16
CA PHE A 2 -18.26 -66.76 -53.39
C PHE A 2 -17.61 -66.64 -52.02
N ARG A 3 -17.31 -65.42 -51.50
CA ARG A 3 -17.65 -64.98 -50.14
C ARG A 3 -17.68 -63.43 -50.01
N HIS A 4 -18.80 -63.04 -49.46
CA HIS A 4 -19.29 -61.71 -49.16
C HIS A 4 -18.34 -60.84 -48.33
N ASN A 5 -18.23 -59.56 -48.78
CA ASN A 5 -17.79 -58.43 -47.95
C ASN A 5 -19.00 -57.86 -47.16
N ALA A 6 -18.97 -57.89 -45.87
CA ALA A 6 -19.89 -57.16 -45.00
C ALA A 6 -19.32 -55.77 -44.70
N VAL A 7 -20.00 -54.74 -45.22
CA VAL A 7 -19.75 -53.32 -44.90
C VAL A 7 -20.51 -52.98 -43.64
N TYR A 8 -19.82 -52.62 -42.58
CA TYR A 8 -20.41 -52.00 -41.38
C TYR A 8 -20.55 -50.49 -41.57
N PRO A 9 -21.71 -49.87 -41.28
CA PRO A 9 -21.86 -48.45 -41.35
C PRO A 9 -21.19 -47.82 -40.10
N MET A 10 -20.14 -47.03 -40.33
CA MET A 10 -19.59 -46.17 -39.29
C MET A 10 -20.60 -45.08 -38.93
N LYS A 11 -20.97 -45.03 -37.67
CA LYS A 11 -21.97 -44.10 -37.12
C LYS A 11 -21.49 -42.65 -37.29
N LEU A 12 -22.28 -41.82 -37.88
CA LEU A 12 -22.09 -40.36 -38.11
C LEU A 12 -21.78 -39.59 -36.80
N SER A 13 -22.00 -40.19 -35.61
CA SER A 13 -21.77 -39.56 -34.31
C SER A 13 -20.31 -39.34 -33.97
N CYS A 14 -19.36 -40.14 -34.48
CA CYS A 14 -17.93 -39.99 -34.19
C CYS A 14 -17.30 -38.84 -35.01
N ILE A 15 -17.81 -38.55 -36.21
CA ILE A 15 -17.28 -37.47 -37.05
C ILE A 15 -17.69 -36.10 -36.48
N ALA A 16 -18.91 -35.96 -35.96
CA ALA A 16 -19.39 -34.76 -35.31
C ALA A 16 -18.64 -34.43 -34.04
N SER A 17 -18.25 -35.45 -33.22
CA SER A 17 -17.47 -35.25 -31.99
C SER A 17 -16.02 -34.88 -32.27
N ILE A 18 -15.43 -35.42 -33.34
CA ILE A 18 -14.04 -35.06 -33.77
C ILE A 18 -14.01 -33.65 -34.36
N LEU A 19 -15.03 -33.27 -35.14
CA LEU A 19 -15.16 -31.90 -35.69
C LEU A 19 -15.43 -30.86 -34.60
N LEU A 20 -16.21 -31.19 -33.56
CA LEU A 20 -16.43 -30.32 -32.40
C LEU A 20 -15.18 -30.19 -31.51
N THR A 21 -14.40 -31.26 -31.32
CA THR A 21 -13.13 -31.19 -30.54
C THR A 21 -12.03 -30.51 -31.31
N VAL A 22 -11.96 -30.65 -32.62
CA VAL A 22 -11.01 -29.91 -33.48
C VAL A 22 -11.40 -28.43 -33.57
N SER A 23 -12.70 -28.08 -33.66
CA SER A 23 -13.16 -26.69 -33.57
C SER A 23 -12.94 -26.09 -32.19
N ALA A 24 -13.09 -26.84 -31.11
CA ALA A 24 -12.77 -26.38 -29.75
C ALA A 24 -11.26 -26.21 -29.53
N LEU A 25 -10.43 -27.08 -30.14
CA LEU A 25 -8.96 -26.95 -30.09
C LEU A 25 -8.46 -25.80 -30.98
N LEU A 26 -9.13 -25.52 -32.12
CA LEU A 26 -8.80 -24.36 -32.94
C LEU A 26 -9.25 -23.05 -32.30
N LEU A 27 -10.35 -23.06 -31.54
CA LEU A 27 -10.80 -21.90 -30.76
C LEU A 27 -9.94 -21.66 -29.49
N SER A 28 -9.27 -22.68 -28.97
CA SER A 28 -8.36 -22.52 -27.84
C SER A 28 -6.94 -22.07 -28.22
N CYS A 29 -6.53 -22.29 -29.47
CA CYS A 29 -5.23 -21.80 -29.97
C CYS A 29 -5.27 -20.37 -30.55
N ASP A 30 -6.45 -19.80 -30.78
CA ASP A 30 -6.58 -18.45 -31.36
C ASP A 30 -6.83 -17.36 -30.31
N ARG A 31 -6.84 -17.71 -29.02
CA ARG A 31 -7.06 -16.73 -27.92
C ARG A 31 -5.90 -15.75 -27.70
N ASP A 32 -4.72 -16.00 -28.25
CA ASP A 32 -3.55 -15.14 -28.06
C ASP A 32 -3.15 -14.28 -29.28
N ARG A 33 -3.87 -14.36 -30.41
CA ARG A 33 -3.69 -13.41 -31.50
C ARG A 33 -4.70 -12.25 -31.39
N MET A 34 -4.37 -11.30 -30.49
CA MET A 34 -5.05 -10.01 -30.52
C MET A 34 -4.92 -9.39 -31.91
N SER A 35 -6.04 -8.93 -32.51
CA SER A 35 -5.99 -8.21 -33.79
C SER A 35 -5.08 -6.97 -33.64
N ASN A 36 -4.44 -6.56 -34.71
CA ASN A 36 -3.47 -5.46 -34.70
C ASN A 36 -4.04 -4.09 -34.25
N ASP A 37 -5.36 -3.96 -34.12
CA ASP A 37 -6.04 -2.72 -33.74
C ASP A 37 -6.56 -2.76 -32.30
N VAL A 38 -6.39 -3.89 -31.62
CA VAL A 38 -6.79 -4.07 -30.20
C VAL A 38 -5.64 -3.73 -29.28
N ILE A 39 -5.84 -2.73 -28.42
CA ILE A 39 -4.89 -2.36 -27.36
C ILE A 39 -4.84 -3.46 -26.30
N SER A 40 -6.01 -3.82 -25.77
CA SER A 40 -6.16 -4.85 -24.75
C SER A 40 -7.52 -5.53 -24.86
N GLN A 41 -7.55 -6.83 -24.62
CA GLN A 41 -8.77 -7.62 -24.58
C GLN A 41 -8.68 -8.68 -23.49
N ASN A 42 -9.77 -8.84 -22.77
CA ASN A 42 -10.00 -9.96 -21.86
C ASN A 42 -11.47 -10.39 -21.95
N ASP A 43 -11.90 -11.34 -21.13
CA ASP A 43 -13.29 -11.86 -21.15
C ASP A 43 -14.35 -10.80 -20.73
N ILE A 44 -13.93 -9.64 -20.20
CA ILE A 44 -14.81 -8.63 -19.61
C ILE A 44 -14.89 -7.38 -20.48
N PHE A 45 -13.76 -6.88 -21.00
CA PHE A 45 -13.72 -5.67 -21.80
C PHE A 45 -12.72 -5.76 -22.93
N THR A 46 -12.96 -4.92 -23.93
CA THR A 46 -12.04 -4.71 -25.06
C THR A 46 -11.75 -3.22 -25.21
N VAL A 47 -10.49 -2.88 -25.38
CA VAL A 47 -10.00 -1.53 -25.69
C VAL A 47 -9.37 -1.57 -27.07
N THR A 48 -9.86 -0.74 -27.98
CA THR A 48 -9.32 -0.57 -29.32
C THR A 48 -8.66 0.80 -29.47
N GLY A 49 -8.17 1.10 -30.69
CA GLY A 49 -7.55 2.39 -30.98
C GLY A 49 -8.47 3.61 -30.86
N ASP A 50 -9.78 3.42 -30.82
CA ASP A 50 -10.78 4.48 -30.72
C ASP A 50 -11.94 4.20 -29.78
N SER A 51 -12.08 2.98 -29.26
CA SER A 51 -13.23 2.60 -28.44
C SER A 51 -12.89 1.69 -27.27
N VAL A 52 -13.79 1.71 -26.28
CA VAL A 52 -13.85 0.76 -25.18
C VAL A 52 -15.22 0.14 -25.15
N VAL A 53 -15.31 -1.18 -25.00
CA VAL A 53 -16.55 -1.92 -24.83
C VAL A 53 -16.47 -2.81 -23.61
N GLU A 54 -17.44 -2.70 -22.71
CA GLU A 54 -17.56 -3.49 -21.50
C GLU A 54 -19.03 -3.81 -21.22
N GLY A 55 -19.45 -5.04 -21.48
CA GLY A 55 -20.85 -5.43 -21.35
C GLY A 55 -21.78 -4.48 -22.11
N PRO A 56 -22.74 -3.81 -21.45
CA PRO A 56 -23.66 -2.88 -22.09
C PRO A 56 -23.06 -1.48 -22.29
N TRP A 57 -21.88 -1.20 -21.76
CA TRP A 57 -21.27 0.13 -21.80
C TRP A 57 -20.20 0.24 -22.88
N SER A 58 -20.10 1.44 -23.41
CA SER A 58 -19.05 1.77 -24.38
C SER A 58 -18.58 3.20 -24.22
N ALA A 59 -17.32 3.43 -24.57
CA ALA A 59 -16.80 4.77 -24.77
C ALA A 59 -16.13 4.84 -26.14
N ILE A 60 -16.20 6.01 -26.78
CA ILE A 60 -15.59 6.25 -28.08
C ILE A 60 -14.85 7.58 -28.09
N ALA A 61 -13.60 7.56 -28.51
CA ALA A 61 -12.82 8.73 -28.81
C ALA A 61 -13.15 9.17 -30.26
N ILE A 62 -14.01 10.18 -30.37
CA ILE A 62 -14.46 10.69 -31.70
C ILE A 62 -13.33 11.47 -32.37
N SER A 63 -12.51 12.14 -31.56
CA SER A 63 -11.34 12.93 -31.97
C SER A 63 -10.35 13.01 -30.82
N PRO A 64 -9.13 13.47 -31.04
CA PRO A 64 -8.18 13.75 -29.98
C PRO A 64 -8.66 14.72 -28.90
N THR A 65 -9.78 15.40 -29.11
CA THR A 65 -10.36 16.39 -28.17
C THR A 65 -11.76 16.04 -27.70
N CYS A 66 -12.27 14.84 -28.02
CA CYS A 66 -13.64 14.45 -27.64
C CYS A 66 -13.78 12.95 -27.36
N ILE A 67 -14.18 12.60 -26.14
CA ILE A 67 -14.61 11.24 -25.78
C ILE A 67 -16.07 11.28 -25.34
N LYS A 68 -16.86 10.34 -25.85
CA LYS A 68 -18.23 10.09 -25.40
C LYS A 68 -18.31 8.74 -24.70
N SER A 69 -19.00 8.67 -23.57
CA SER A 69 -19.21 7.44 -22.82
C SER A 69 -20.69 7.22 -22.49
N SER A 70 -21.14 5.97 -22.67
CA SER A 70 -22.45 5.49 -22.23
C SER A 70 -22.40 4.85 -20.84
N TYR A 71 -21.27 4.95 -20.12
CA TYR A 71 -21.09 4.31 -18.83
C TYR A 71 -22.08 4.86 -17.82
N SER A 72 -22.94 3.98 -17.33
CA SER A 72 -23.90 4.26 -16.29
C SER A 72 -23.93 3.01 -15.43
N PRO A 73 -23.12 2.96 -14.35
CA PRO A 73 -23.18 1.81 -13.45
C PRO A 73 -24.60 1.67 -12.94
N PRO A 74 -25.08 0.44 -12.78
CA PRO A 74 -26.39 0.24 -12.15
C PRO A 74 -26.41 1.01 -10.86
N ASP A 75 -27.50 1.72 -10.63
CA ASP A 75 -27.70 2.50 -9.39
C ASP A 75 -27.21 1.67 -8.22
N SER A 76 -26.32 2.25 -7.42
CA SER A 76 -25.87 1.63 -6.18
C SER A 76 -27.02 1.49 -5.16
N GLY A 77 -28.25 1.76 -5.59
CA GLY A 77 -29.48 1.54 -4.86
C GLY A 77 -29.68 0.10 -4.36
N ASP A 78 -29.08 -0.87 -5.05
CA ASP A 78 -29.09 -2.29 -4.65
C ASP A 78 -27.79 -2.80 -4.01
N ASN A 79 -26.73 -2.01 -3.97
CA ASN A 79 -25.54 -2.33 -3.20
C ASN A 79 -25.72 -1.81 -1.76
N HIS A 80 -26.49 -2.53 -1.01
CA HIS A 80 -26.58 -2.34 0.43
C HIS A 80 -25.23 -2.79 1.04
N GLU A 81 -24.45 -1.84 1.54
CA GLU A 81 -23.24 -2.17 2.30
C GLU A 81 -23.62 -3.07 3.48
N VAL A 82 -22.97 -4.21 3.57
CA VAL A 82 -23.09 -5.05 4.75
C VAL A 82 -22.45 -4.30 5.90
N VAL A 83 -23.26 -3.86 6.87
CA VAL A 83 -22.75 -3.16 8.03
C VAL A 83 -21.98 -4.13 8.90
N LYS A 84 -20.69 -3.83 9.08
CA LYS A 84 -19.76 -4.52 9.98
C LYS A 84 -19.45 -3.61 11.15
N PHE A 85 -19.40 -4.16 12.36
CA PHE A 85 -19.07 -3.40 13.54
C PHE A 85 -18.27 -4.20 14.56
N ARG A 86 -17.60 -3.50 15.48
CA ARG A 86 -16.90 -4.04 16.64
C ARG A 86 -17.35 -3.32 17.89
N LEU A 87 -17.19 -3.99 19.01
CA LEU A 87 -17.31 -3.39 20.32
C LEU A 87 -15.92 -2.98 20.81
N ALA A 88 -15.87 -1.87 21.54
CA ALA A 88 -14.64 -1.28 22.02
C ALA A 88 -14.75 -0.99 23.52
N ILE A 89 -14.15 -1.82 24.36
CA ILE A 89 -14.11 -1.60 25.82
C ILE A 89 -13.20 -0.40 26.07
N ASN A 90 -13.72 0.60 26.79
CA ASN A 90 -13.07 1.88 27.02
C ASN A 90 -12.77 2.66 25.72
N GLY A 91 -13.43 2.31 24.60
CA GLY A 91 -13.21 2.93 23.30
C GLY A 91 -12.00 2.42 22.53
N HIS A 92 -11.35 1.35 22.97
CA HIS A 92 -10.16 0.76 22.35
C HIS A 92 -10.53 -0.46 21.50
N ASP A 93 -9.77 -0.73 20.41
CA ASP A 93 -9.92 -1.92 19.57
C ASP A 93 -9.36 -3.17 20.27
N ASN A 94 -10.01 -3.59 21.36
CA ASN A 94 -9.49 -4.61 22.26
C ASN A 94 -10.43 -5.80 22.46
N GLU A 95 -11.59 -5.82 21.78
CA GLU A 95 -12.59 -6.83 22.03
C GLU A 95 -12.58 -7.96 21.01
N MET A 96 -12.51 -7.65 19.71
CA MET A 96 -12.71 -8.68 18.66
C MET A 96 -11.78 -8.58 17.46
N ALA A 97 -10.78 -7.70 17.46
CA ALA A 97 -9.89 -7.59 16.31
C ALA A 97 -9.20 -8.94 15.98
N PRO A 98 -9.20 -9.40 14.72
CA PRO A 98 -9.74 -8.79 13.50
C PRO A 98 -11.17 -9.21 13.13
N CYS A 99 -11.90 -9.91 14.01
CA CYS A 99 -13.28 -10.34 13.74
C CYS A 99 -14.27 -9.17 13.85
N TYR A 100 -15.48 -9.39 13.27
CA TYR A 100 -16.55 -8.39 13.25
C TYR A 100 -17.86 -9.02 13.63
N TYR A 101 -18.77 -8.20 14.19
CA TYR A 101 -20.17 -8.48 14.17
C TYR A 101 -20.77 -7.89 12.89
N HIS A 102 -21.87 -8.48 12.44
CA HIS A 102 -22.58 -8.01 11.26
C HIS A 102 -24.00 -7.58 11.61
N TYR A 103 -24.50 -6.58 10.89
CA TYR A 103 -25.89 -6.26 10.91
C TYR A 103 -26.70 -7.51 10.50
N ALA A 104 -27.55 -7.97 11.39
CA ALA A 104 -28.52 -9.04 11.11
C ALA A 104 -29.87 -8.66 11.71
N THR A 105 -30.91 -8.57 10.87
CA THR A 105 -32.27 -8.42 11.35
C THR A 105 -33.05 -9.68 11.08
N THR A 106 -33.65 -10.21 12.12
CA THR A 106 -34.67 -11.28 12.03
C THR A 106 -36.04 -10.66 12.25
N GLY A 107 -36.44 -9.74 11.36
CA GLY A 107 -37.78 -9.10 11.43
C GLY A 107 -37.92 -8.01 12.50
N SER A 108 -36.85 -7.62 13.20
CA SER A 108 -36.80 -6.47 14.10
C SER A 108 -35.54 -5.68 13.84
N ASP A 109 -35.58 -4.36 13.99
CA ASP A 109 -34.49 -3.42 13.79
C ASP A 109 -33.38 -3.55 14.86
N THR A 110 -33.27 -4.69 15.50
CA THR A 110 -32.37 -4.95 16.62
C THR A 110 -31.38 -6.07 16.29
N THR A 111 -30.09 -5.78 16.38
CA THR A 111 -29.01 -6.77 16.36
C THR A 111 -28.60 -7.08 17.80
N ALA A 112 -28.69 -8.33 18.21
CA ALA A 112 -28.26 -8.80 19.53
C ALA A 112 -26.97 -9.62 19.42
N VAL A 113 -25.94 -9.23 20.18
CA VAL A 113 -24.64 -9.90 20.22
C VAL A 113 -24.17 -10.12 21.65
N THR A 114 -23.26 -11.07 21.83
CA THR A 114 -22.58 -11.29 23.13
C THR A 114 -21.13 -10.85 23.00
N VAL A 115 -20.65 -10.06 23.94
CA VAL A 115 -19.26 -9.61 24.00
C VAL A 115 -18.30 -10.79 23.97
N GLY A 116 -17.26 -10.74 23.14
CA GLY A 116 -16.24 -11.80 22.99
C GLY A 116 -16.70 -13.06 22.25
N VAL A 117 -17.90 -13.08 21.70
CA VAL A 117 -18.41 -14.19 20.91
C VAL A 117 -18.53 -13.77 19.44
N PRO A 118 -17.58 -14.16 18.56
CA PRO A 118 -17.64 -13.81 17.15
C PRO A 118 -18.89 -14.37 16.48
N ASP A 119 -19.35 -13.67 15.46
CA ASP A 119 -20.43 -14.14 14.60
C ASP A 119 -19.99 -15.42 13.88
N THR A 120 -20.65 -16.53 14.16
CA THR A 120 -20.26 -17.87 13.69
C THR A 120 -20.60 -18.14 12.23
N VAL A 121 -21.15 -17.15 11.52
CA VAL A 121 -21.57 -17.31 10.12
C VAL A 121 -20.39 -16.97 9.20
N PRO A 122 -19.84 -17.95 8.43
CA PRO A 122 -18.83 -17.65 7.42
C PRO A 122 -19.35 -16.62 6.42
N ALA A 123 -18.52 -15.68 6.06
CA ALA A 123 -18.85 -14.57 5.13
C ALA A 123 -19.38 -15.02 3.75
N THR A 124 -19.28 -16.31 3.43
CA THR A 124 -19.62 -16.92 2.14
C THR A 124 -20.97 -17.61 2.07
N SER A 125 -21.72 -17.78 3.18
CA SER A 125 -22.82 -18.75 3.19
C SER A 125 -24.24 -18.19 3.36
N GLN A 126 -24.45 -16.88 3.61
CA GLN A 126 -25.79 -16.28 3.55
C GLN A 126 -25.76 -14.86 2.99
N PRO A 127 -26.72 -14.49 2.11
CA PRO A 127 -26.94 -13.08 1.78
C PRO A 127 -27.38 -12.37 3.06
N LYS A 128 -26.50 -11.56 3.64
CA LYS A 128 -26.81 -10.74 4.80
C LYS A 128 -27.79 -9.67 4.34
N ALA A 129 -28.85 -9.48 5.10
CA ALA A 129 -29.90 -8.54 4.74
C ALA A 129 -29.30 -7.14 4.56
N PRO A 130 -29.58 -6.49 3.43
CA PRO A 130 -29.15 -5.13 3.22
C PRO A 130 -29.83 -4.22 4.23
N MET A 131 -29.10 -3.22 4.74
CA MET A 131 -29.68 -2.20 5.59
C MET A 131 -30.58 -1.27 4.77
N VAL A 132 -31.79 -1.01 5.23
CA VAL A 132 -32.68 -0.05 4.61
C VAL A 132 -32.14 1.37 4.83
N LYS A 133 -32.14 2.21 3.79
CA LYS A 133 -31.72 3.63 3.88
C LYS A 133 -32.63 4.37 4.89
N ASP A 134 -32.04 5.31 5.63
CA ASP A 134 -32.75 6.20 6.56
C ASP A 134 -33.49 5.40 7.65
N HIS A 135 -32.72 4.56 8.37
CA HIS A 135 -33.27 3.57 9.29
C HIS A 135 -32.67 3.65 10.68
N ASP A 136 -33.53 3.49 11.68
CA ASP A 136 -33.09 3.37 13.07
C ASP A 136 -32.71 1.93 13.38
N TRP A 137 -31.47 1.74 13.80
CA TRP A 137 -30.91 0.45 14.16
C TRP A 137 -30.54 0.40 15.63
N VAL A 138 -30.98 -0.67 16.31
CA VAL A 138 -30.67 -0.91 17.72
C VAL A 138 -29.64 -2.01 17.83
N VAL A 139 -28.53 -1.75 18.52
CA VAL A 139 -27.53 -2.75 18.87
C VAL A 139 -27.63 -3.06 20.34
N ARG A 140 -27.91 -4.31 20.65
CA ARG A 140 -28.04 -4.82 22.03
C ARG A 140 -26.91 -5.80 22.31
N VAL A 141 -26.18 -5.57 23.39
CA VAL A 141 -24.98 -6.32 23.73
C VAL A 141 -25.11 -6.97 25.10
N ASP A 142 -24.90 -8.25 25.15
CA ASP A 142 -24.78 -8.99 26.39
C ASP A 142 -23.35 -8.83 26.96
N MET A 143 -23.22 -7.94 27.94
CA MET A 143 -21.99 -7.61 28.65
C MET A 143 -21.80 -8.40 29.94
N ARG A 144 -22.68 -9.37 30.25
CA ARG A 144 -22.59 -10.17 31.48
C ARG A 144 -21.24 -10.87 31.64
N PRO A 145 -20.56 -11.37 30.59
CA PRO A 145 -19.21 -11.93 30.74
C PRO A 145 -18.19 -10.93 31.27
N VAL A 146 -18.27 -9.65 30.86
CA VAL A 146 -17.41 -8.57 31.32
C VAL A 146 -17.76 -8.17 32.76
N VAL A 147 -19.02 -7.83 32.99
CA VAL A 147 -19.49 -7.34 34.31
C VAL A 147 -19.23 -8.37 35.41
N GLN A 148 -19.56 -9.64 35.18
CA GLN A 148 -19.30 -10.72 36.15
C GLN A 148 -17.80 -10.92 36.44
N SER A 149 -16.94 -10.73 35.41
CA SER A 149 -15.49 -10.82 35.63
C SER A 149 -14.97 -9.64 36.44
N LEU A 150 -15.44 -8.43 36.16
CA LEU A 150 -15.09 -7.22 36.93
C LEU A 150 -15.52 -7.36 38.41
N ASP A 151 -16.77 -7.82 38.63
CA ASP A 151 -17.34 -7.97 39.98
C ASP A 151 -16.64 -9.11 40.78
N SER A 152 -16.34 -10.22 40.13
CA SER A 152 -15.81 -11.41 40.87
C SER A 152 -14.30 -11.46 40.98
N LYS A 153 -13.57 -10.88 39.96
CA LYS A 153 -12.10 -10.94 39.90
C LYS A 153 -11.44 -9.58 40.07
N GLY A 154 -12.20 -8.48 39.96
CA GLY A 154 -11.67 -7.13 39.92
C GLY A 154 -11.08 -6.73 38.57
N TYR A 155 -11.09 -7.62 37.57
CA TYR A 155 -10.58 -7.33 36.21
C TYR A 155 -11.24 -8.22 35.16
N TYR A 156 -11.20 -7.75 33.91
CA TYR A 156 -11.57 -8.51 32.72
C TYR A 156 -10.40 -8.52 31.72
N VAL A 157 -10.14 -9.70 31.12
CA VAL A 157 -9.14 -9.84 30.05
C VAL A 157 -9.90 -9.89 28.71
N THR A 158 -9.61 -8.91 27.86
CA THR A 158 -10.26 -8.78 26.54
C THR A 158 -9.82 -9.88 25.58
N ALA A 159 -10.49 -10.03 24.44
CA ALA A 159 -10.10 -11.01 23.43
C ALA A 159 -8.70 -10.74 22.84
N THR A 160 -8.24 -9.49 22.86
CA THR A 160 -6.89 -9.11 22.41
C THR A 160 -5.81 -9.32 23.48
N GLY A 161 -6.21 -9.78 24.70
CA GLY A 161 -5.30 -10.03 25.80
C GLY A 161 -5.04 -8.83 26.71
N ASP A 162 -5.68 -7.69 26.48
CA ASP A 162 -5.57 -6.52 27.35
C ASP A 162 -6.34 -6.76 28.66
N THR A 163 -5.82 -6.28 29.79
CA THR A 163 -6.49 -6.39 31.08
C THR A 163 -7.12 -5.05 31.44
N VAL A 164 -8.43 -5.05 31.66
CA VAL A 164 -9.21 -3.89 32.13
C VAL A 164 -9.58 -4.14 33.59
N TYR A 165 -9.14 -3.29 34.50
CA TYR A 165 -9.50 -3.38 35.90
C TYR A 165 -10.85 -2.72 36.17
N ALA A 166 -11.52 -3.14 37.27
CA ALA A 166 -12.88 -2.68 37.56
C ALA A 166 -12.95 -1.15 37.77
N ASP A 167 -11.91 -0.54 38.35
CA ASP A 167 -11.78 0.91 38.54
C ASP A 167 -11.40 1.66 37.24
N GLU A 168 -10.95 0.96 36.21
CA GLU A 168 -10.61 1.52 34.90
C GLU A 168 -11.75 1.39 33.89
N PHE A 169 -12.81 0.62 34.19
CA PHE A 169 -13.90 0.39 33.26
C PHE A 169 -14.79 1.62 33.12
N LYS A 170 -14.76 2.25 31.93
CA LYS A 170 -15.56 3.46 31.58
C LYS A 170 -16.81 3.13 30.77
N GLY A 171 -16.86 1.98 30.14
CA GLY A 171 -17.97 1.56 29.29
C GLY A 171 -17.55 0.83 28.03
N VAL A 172 -18.51 0.68 27.12
CA VAL A 172 -18.31 0.05 25.81
C VAL A 172 -18.86 0.97 24.72
N TRP A 173 -18.13 1.08 23.63
CA TRP A 173 -18.47 1.84 22.43
C TRP A 173 -18.65 0.90 21.24
N ILE A 174 -19.26 1.42 20.18
CA ILE A 174 -19.41 0.71 18.90
C ILE A 174 -18.64 1.45 17.80
N ALA A 175 -17.83 0.72 17.03
CA ALA A 175 -17.14 1.20 15.83
C ALA A 175 -17.60 0.38 14.60
N GLY A 176 -17.52 0.93 13.39
CA GLY A 176 -17.96 0.22 12.20
C GLY A 176 -17.72 0.97 10.89
N ASN A 177 -18.07 0.32 9.77
CA ASN A 177 -17.78 0.79 8.43
C ASN A 177 -18.81 1.76 7.82
N VAL A 178 -19.97 1.95 8.44
CA VAL A 178 -21.06 2.77 7.88
C VAL A 178 -21.42 3.89 8.85
N SER A 179 -21.53 5.14 8.36
CA SER A 179 -21.94 6.31 9.18
C SER A 179 -23.26 6.08 9.92
N PRO A 180 -23.36 6.43 11.23
CA PRO A 180 -22.47 7.29 12.02
C PRO A 180 -21.25 6.56 12.63
N LEU A 181 -21.06 5.27 12.37
CA LEU A 181 -19.90 4.52 12.83
C LEU A 181 -18.63 4.91 12.06
N SER A 182 -17.50 4.71 12.69
CA SER A 182 -16.16 4.83 12.05
C SER A 182 -15.19 3.89 12.76
N TRP A 183 -14.09 3.51 12.07
CA TRP A 183 -13.00 2.73 12.65
C TRP A 183 -11.95 3.60 13.38
N ASP A 184 -12.32 4.83 13.74
CA ASP A 184 -11.44 5.75 14.47
C ASP A 184 -11.47 5.45 15.97
N PHE A 185 -10.71 4.45 16.39
CA PHE A 185 -10.58 4.08 17.80
C PHE A 185 -9.78 5.09 18.62
N LEU A 186 -9.01 5.98 18.00
CA LEU A 186 -8.21 6.98 18.71
C LEU A 186 -9.08 8.05 19.37
N THR A 187 -10.22 8.37 18.76
CA THR A 187 -11.15 9.37 19.31
C THR A 187 -12.47 8.76 19.79
N LEU A 188 -12.65 7.45 19.69
CA LEU A 188 -13.93 6.78 19.94
C LEU A 188 -14.43 6.99 21.36
N SER A 189 -13.56 6.93 22.36
CA SER A 189 -13.90 7.15 23.79
C SER A 189 -14.51 8.52 24.08
N HIS A 190 -14.32 9.52 23.19
CA HIS A 190 -14.87 10.86 23.29
C HIS A 190 -16.21 11.03 22.55
N LYS A 191 -16.64 10.01 21.81
CA LYS A 191 -17.88 10.01 21.02
C LYS A 191 -19.02 9.41 21.84
N GLU A 192 -19.61 10.19 22.77
CA GLU A 192 -20.67 9.71 23.66
C GLU A 192 -21.90 9.17 22.87
N GLN A 193 -22.15 9.69 21.66
CA GLN A 193 -23.20 9.21 20.77
C GLN A 193 -22.97 7.78 20.22
N LEU A 194 -21.77 7.23 20.39
CA LEU A 194 -21.41 5.85 20.01
C LEU A 194 -21.21 4.95 21.23
N ARG A 195 -21.47 5.45 22.45
CA ARG A 195 -21.40 4.67 23.68
C ARG A 195 -22.67 3.89 23.92
N LEU A 196 -22.55 2.62 24.28
CA LEU A 196 -23.67 1.78 24.69
C LEU A 196 -24.03 2.09 26.15
N HIS A 197 -25.33 2.14 26.43
CA HIS A 197 -25.86 2.43 27.76
C HIS A 197 -26.48 1.18 28.40
N PRO A 198 -26.34 0.97 29.72
CA PRO A 198 -26.96 -0.15 30.39
C PRO A 198 -28.49 -0.05 30.32
N THR A 199 -29.15 -1.16 30.09
CA THR A 199 -30.61 -1.26 30.09
C THR A 199 -31.15 -1.59 31.49
N ALA A 200 -32.48 -1.68 31.62
CA ALA A 200 -33.11 -2.17 32.86
C ALA A 200 -32.71 -3.63 33.22
N THR A 201 -32.24 -4.39 32.27
CA THR A 201 -31.74 -5.77 32.47
C THR A 201 -30.27 -5.73 32.81
N ALA A 202 -29.88 -6.18 33.98
CA ALA A 202 -28.50 -6.15 34.44
C ALA A 202 -27.54 -6.84 33.47
N GLY A 203 -26.44 -6.16 33.13
CA GLY A 203 -25.42 -6.66 32.19
C GLY A 203 -25.80 -6.61 30.71
N ILE A 204 -26.97 -6.08 30.34
CA ILE A 204 -27.35 -5.82 28.96
C ILE A 204 -27.19 -4.32 28.65
N TYR A 205 -26.44 -4.03 27.59
CA TYR A 205 -26.19 -2.67 27.12
C TYR A 205 -26.83 -2.48 25.75
N GLU A 206 -27.24 -1.25 25.44
CA GLU A 206 -27.95 -0.95 24.18
C GLU A 206 -27.56 0.41 23.66
N ILE A 207 -27.54 0.56 22.33
CA ILE A 207 -27.46 1.83 21.63
C ILE A 207 -28.44 1.84 20.47
N LYS A 208 -29.06 2.99 20.23
CA LYS A 208 -29.87 3.25 19.05
C LYS A 208 -29.12 4.18 18.11
N LEU A 209 -28.90 3.75 16.90
CA LEU A 209 -28.19 4.47 15.84
C LEU A 209 -29.14 4.80 14.69
N HIS A 210 -29.06 6.00 14.20
CA HIS A 210 -29.73 6.40 12.96
C HIS A 210 -28.74 6.25 11.81
N MET A 211 -28.95 5.25 10.96
CA MET A 211 -28.00 4.89 9.90
C MET A 211 -28.33 5.65 8.61
N GLN A 212 -27.37 6.44 8.15
CA GLN A 212 -27.43 7.14 6.88
C GLN A 212 -26.36 6.59 5.95
N PRO A 213 -26.64 5.55 5.15
CA PRO A 213 -25.69 5.10 4.14
C PRO A 213 -25.46 6.24 3.14
N SER A 214 -24.23 6.67 3.00
CA SER A 214 -23.86 7.68 2.00
C SER A 214 -23.95 7.05 0.62
N SER A 215 -25.04 7.28 -0.08
CA SER A 215 -25.14 7.00 -1.51
C SER A 215 -25.94 8.07 -2.19
N THR A 216 -25.26 9.08 -2.69
CA THR A 216 -25.77 9.86 -3.81
C THR A 216 -25.56 9.01 -5.07
N PRO A 217 -26.60 8.66 -5.84
CA PRO A 217 -26.42 7.96 -7.11
C PRO A 217 -25.59 8.85 -8.02
N VAL A 218 -24.40 8.39 -8.41
CA VAL A 218 -23.58 9.10 -9.39
C VAL A 218 -24.07 8.66 -10.79
N THR A 219 -24.84 9.53 -11.44
CA THR A 219 -25.26 9.30 -12.83
C THR A 219 -24.13 9.72 -13.74
N TYR A 220 -23.49 8.77 -14.43
CA TYR A 220 -22.39 9.04 -15.36
C TYR A 220 -22.90 9.02 -16.81
N ASN A 221 -23.25 10.19 -17.34
CA ASN A 221 -23.32 10.42 -18.78
C ASN A 221 -22.28 11.48 -19.10
N HIS A 222 -21.05 11.07 -19.43
CA HIS A 222 -19.96 12.00 -19.62
C HIS A 222 -19.62 12.15 -21.10
N VAL A 223 -19.65 13.38 -21.58
CA VAL A 223 -18.97 13.82 -22.79
C VAL A 223 -17.80 14.69 -22.34
N TRP A 224 -16.59 14.14 -22.36
CA TRP A 224 -15.41 14.98 -22.23
C TRP A 224 -15.13 15.64 -23.58
N LYS A 225 -14.93 16.95 -23.59
CA LYS A 225 -14.62 17.72 -24.79
C LYS A 225 -13.83 18.97 -24.44
N VAL A 226 -12.79 19.25 -25.25
CA VAL A 226 -12.10 20.53 -25.30
C VAL A 226 -12.10 21.04 -26.74
N ASP A 227 -12.07 22.36 -26.94
CA ASP A 227 -12.15 22.93 -28.30
C ASP A 227 -10.87 22.68 -29.10
N ARG A 228 -9.73 22.68 -28.42
CA ARG A 228 -8.40 22.43 -29.01
C ARG A 228 -7.43 21.95 -27.92
N PRO A 229 -6.34 21.24 -28.31
CA PRO A 229 -5.23 20.97 -27.42
C PRO A 229 -4.64 22.24 -26.83
N ASP A 230 -4.12 22.16 -25.60
CA ASP A 230 -3.47 23.30 -24.94
C ASP A 230 -2.13 23.65 -25.64
N PRO A 231 -1.93 24.89 -26.13
CA PRO A 231 -0.75 25.27 -26.90
C PRO A 231 0.53 25.37 -26.07
N ASP A 232 0.42 25.37 -24.74
CA ASP A 232 1.58 25.44 -23.84
C ASP A 232 2.30 24.09 -23.71
N TYR A 233 1.64 23.00 -24.11
CA TYR A 233 2.15 21.64 -24.08
C TYR A 233 2.41 21.07 -25.46
N ALA A 234 3.20 20.00 -25.51
CA ALA A 234 3.46 19.30 -26.77
C ALA A 234 2.17 18.74 -27.38
N VAL A 235 2.05 18.88 -28.68
CA VAL A 235 0.96 18.27 -29.46
C VAL A 235 1.38 16.86 -29.83
N ILE A 236 0.57 15.87 -29.46
CA ILE A 236 0.83 14.47 -29.81
C ILE A 236 -0.08 13.97 -30.93
N ASN A 237 0.45 13.08 -31.75
CA ASN A 237 -0.28 12.29 -32.72
C ASN A 237 0.35 10.88 -32.75
N THR A 238 -0.24 9.96 -32.02
CA THR A 238 0.25 8.58 -31.97
C THR A 238 -0.31 7.69 -33.07
N GLY A 239 -1.26 8.20 -33.87
CA GLY A 239 -2.05 7.42 -34.78
C GLY A 239 -3.12 6.54 -34.13
N VAL A 240 -3.31 6.70 -32.79
CA VAL A 240 -4.30 6.00 -31.97
C VAL A 240 -5.17 7.04 -31.26
N THR A 241 -6.37 7.27 -31.79
CA THR A 241 -7.26 8.36 -31.34
C THR A 241 -7.55 8.33 -29.84
N MET A 242 -7.72 7.14 -29.27
CA MET A 242 -7.93 6.96 -27.83
C MET A 242 -6.76 7.48 -27.01
N VAL A 243 -5.53 7.15 -27.40
CA VAL A 243 -4.31 7.60 -26.68
C VAL A 243 -4.20 9.13 -26.75
N ASP A 244 -4.41 9.71 -27.96
CA ASP A 244 -4.30 11.15 -28.16
C ASP A 244 -5.38 11.91 -27.37
N ALA A 245 -6.60 11.37 -27.30
CA ALA A 245 -7.70 11.96 -26.53
C ALA A 245 -7.46 11.90 -25.02
N LEU A 246 -6.98 10.75 -24.50
CA LEU A 246 -6.68 10.58 -23.09
C LEU A 246 -5.47 11.42 -22.63
N TYR A 247 -4.49 11.61 -23.51
CA TYR A 247 -3.40 12.55 -23.25
C TYR A 247 -3.95 13.99 -23.11
N ASN A 248 -4.76 14.47 -24.06
CA ASN A 248 -5.33 15.80 -23.99
C ASN A 248 -6.27 15.98 -22.78
N MET A 249 -7.01 14.93 -22.38
CA MET A 249 -7.78 14.91 -21.14
C MET A 249 -6.87 15.11 -19.92
N SER A 250 -5.72 14.46 -19.93
CA SER A 250 -4.77 14.54 -18.81
C SER A 250 -4.12 15.93 -18.73
N ILE A 251 -3.73 16.51 -19.86
CA ILE A 251 -3.21 17.89 -19.91
C ILE A 251 -4.26 18.89 -19.42
N TYR A 252 -5.52 18.75 -19.85
CA TYR A 252 -6.63 19.58 -19.38
C TYR A 252 -6.80 19.50 -17.84
N ASP A 253 -6.73 18.31 -17.26
CA ASP A 253 -6.84 18.13 -15.81
C ASP A 253 -5.64 18.70 -15.06
N ILE A 254 -4.41 18.53 -15.58
CA ILE A 254 -3.18 19.11 -15.02
C ILE A 254 -3.29 20.64 -15.01
N GLU A 255 -3.67 21.25 -16.14
CA GLU A 255 -3.81 22.71 -16.24
C GLU A 255 -4.88 23.26 -15.29
N ARG A 256 -6.02 22.60 -15.23
CA ARG A 256 -7.09 22.97 -14.30
C ARG A 256 -6.63 22.95 -12.83
N LYS A 257 -5.74 22.02 -12.47
CA LYS A 257 -5.13 21.94 -11.14
C LYS A 257 -3.99 22.97 -10.95
N ARG A 258 -3.27 23.35 -12.01
CA ARG A 258 -2.20 24.34 -12.00
C ARG A 258 -2.71 25.76 -11.71
N HIS A 259 -3.83 26.17 -12.30
CA HIS A 259 -4.39 27.53 -12.20
C HIS A 259 -4.94 27.91 -10.82
N GLY A 260 -4.79 27.08 -9.80
CA GLY A 260 -4.99 27.51 -8.41
C GLY A 260 -3.86 28.45 -7.99
N ASN A 261 -4.16 29.70 -7.66
CA ASN A 261 -3.21 30.76 -7.29
C ASN A 261 -2.48 30.53 -5.94
N GLY A 262 -2.33 29.29 -5.45
CA GLY A 262 -1.67 28.98 -4.20
C GLY A 262 -0.15 29.03 -4.29
N HIS A 263 0.51 29.53 -3.24
CA HIS A 263 1.97 29.48 -3.07
C HIS A 263 2.49 28.04 -2.98
N ASN A 264 1.62 27.07 -2.70
CA ASN A 264 1.93 25.68 -2.40
C ASN A 264 1.87 24.73 -3.62
N GLY A 265 1.83 25.28 -4.85
CA GLY A 265 1.78 24.48 -6.07
C GLY A 265 0.56 23.53 -6.11
N TYR A 266 0.81 22.27 -6.39
CA TYR A 266 -0.24 21.25 -6.48
C TYR A 266 -0.73 20.73 -5.12
N LEU A 267 -0.05 21.02 -4.02
CA LEU A 267 -0.40 20.47 -2.71
C LEU A 267 -1.82 20.84 -2.26
N GLU A 268 -2.31 22.02 -2.64
CA GLU A 268 -3.67 22.47 -2.33
C GLU A 268 -4.76 21.79 -3.18
N LYS A 269 -4.37 21.08 -4.24
CA LYS A 269 -5.28 20.49 -5.24
C LYS A 269 -5.35 18.97 -5.20
N VAL A 270 -4.56 18.34 -4.35
CA VAL A 270 -4.63 16.89 -4.13
C VAL A 270 -5.57 16.58 -2.98
N PRO A 271 -6.24 15.43 -2.98
CA PRO A 271 -7.02 14.98 -1.83
C PRO A 271 -6.16 14.96 -0.56
N TYR A 272 -6.78 15.28 0.55
CA TYR A 272 -6.10 15.24 1.85
C TYR A 272 -5.39 13.89 2.04
N GLY A 273 -4.09 13.96 2.32
CA GLY A 273 -3.24 12.79 2.49
C GLY A 273 -2.73 12.13 1.22
N ALA A 274 -3.06 12.61 0.02
CA ALA A 274 -2.37 12.16 -1.19
C ALA A 274 -0.98 12.80 -1.31
N ASN A 275 -0.02 12.02 -1.79
CA ASN A 275 1.34 12.50 -2.02
C ASN A 275 1.54 12.89 -3.49
N PRO A 276 1.71 14.20 -3.81
CA PRO A 276 1.91 14.66 -5.19
C PRO A 276 3.26 14.25 -5.78
N SER A 277 4.21 13.78 -4.96
CA SER A 277 5.56 13.40 -5.43
C SER A 277 5.50 12.33 -6.53
N TYR A 278 4.63 11.33 -6.40
CA TYR A 278 4.51 10.30 -7.44
C TYR A 278 4.01 10.85 -8.77
N SER A 279 3.13 11.87 -8.76
CA SER A 279 2.70 12.59 -9.97
C SER A 279 3.86 13.37 -10.59
N ILE A 280 4.73 13.95 -9.76
CA ILE A 280 5.93 14.66 -10.21
C ILE A 280 6.90 13.68 -10.87
N ILE A 281 7.17 12.53 -10.28
CA ILE A 281 8.03 11.47 -10.86
C ILE A 281 7.47 11.00 -12.20
N LEU A 282 6.17 10.78 -12.30
CA LEU A 282 5.53 10.28 -13.52
C LEU A 282 5.59 11.29 -14.67
N SER A 283 5.17 12.53 -14.42
CA SER A 283 5.07 13.50 -15.53
C SER A 283 5.22 14.97 -15.17
N LEU A 284 4.87 15.42 -13.96
CA LEU A 284 4.85 16.86 -13.68
C LEU A 284 6.24 17.50 -13.62
N ALA A 285 7.30 16.73 -13.32
CA ALA A 285 8.66 17.24 -13.33
C ALA A 285 9.04 17.87 -14.69
N TYR A 286 8.56 17.31 -15.81
CA TYR A 286 8.85 17.81 -17.16
C TYR A 286 7.68 18.56 -17.80
N LEU A 287 6.45 18.39 -17.34
CA LEU A 287 5.29 19.15 -17.82
C LEU A 287 5.16 20.51 -17.13
N ASP A 288 5.43 20.60 -15.82
CA ASP A 288 5.41 21.84 -15.05
C ASP A 288 6.48 21.79 -13.92
N PRO A 289 7.76 21.95 -14.25
CA PRO A 289 8.84 21.91 -13.26
C PRO A 289 8.71 23.00 -12.18
N GLU A 290 8.22 24.20 -12.53
CA GLU A 290 8.04 25.29 -11.58
C GLU A 290 6.93 25.01 -10.55
N GLY A 291 5.78 24.49 -10.99
CA GLY A 291 4.71 24.05 -10.10
C GLY A 291 5.17 22.90 -9.21
N SER A 292 5.94 21.97 -9.76
CA SER A 292 6.54 20.85 -9.03
C SER A 292 7.52 21.34 -7.96
N MET A 293 8.39 22.32 -8.26
CA MET A 293 9.31 22.91 -7.27
C MET A 293 8.55 23.61 -6.14
N ARG A 294 7.47 24.36 -6.45
CA ARG A 294 6.64 25.00 -5.42
C ARG A 294 5.99 23.96 -4.52
N THR A 295 5.48 22.90 -5.11
CA THR A 295 4.85 21.78 -4.38
C THR A 295 5.83 21.16 -3.41
N LEU A 296 7.03 20.80 -3.86
CA LEU A 296 8.03 20.17 -3.00
C LEU A 296 8.53 21.12 -1.91
N ARG A 297 8.68 22.42 -2.17
CA ARG A 297 9.04 23.39 -1.14
C ARG A 297 8.00 23.50 -0.04
N ALA A 298 6.71 23.42 -0.38
CA ALA A 298 5.63 23.48 0.59
C ALA A 298 5.56 22.24 1.51
N MET A 299 6.28 21.17 1.15
CA MET A 299 6.41 19.96 1.95
C MET A 299 7.62 19.98 2.90
N VAL A 300 8.38 21.07 2.95
CA VAL A 300 9.55 21.20 3.82
C VAL A 300 9.18 22.02 5.06
N GLY A 301 9.54 21.50 6.22
CA GLY A 301 9.32 22.16 7.52
C GLY A 301 10.26 23.35 7.77
N ASP A 302 9.94 24.12 8.79
CA ASP A 302 10.74 25.31 9.20
C ASP A 302 12.17 24.93 9.61
N ASP A 303 12.38 23.69 10.03
CA ASP A 303 13.69 23.18 10.37
C ASP A 303 14.53 22.81 9.13
N GLY A 304 13.93 22.78 7.94
CA GLY A 304 14.57 22.44 6.66
C GLY A 304 14.66 20.95 6.37
N SER A 305 13.99 20.09 7.16
CA SER A 305 13.73 18.67 6.85
C SER A 305 12.36 18.51 6.18
N LEU A 306 12.04 17.32 5.67
CA LEU A 306 10.69 17.05 5.19
C LEU A 306 9.72 17.20 6.35
N SER A 307 8.70 18.02 6.17
CA SER A 307 7.57 18.01 7.08
C SER A 307 6.74 16.78 6.78
N HIS A 308 6.36 16.06 7.84
CA HIS A 308 5.45 14.96 7.72
C HIS A 308 4.15 15.49 7.10
N LEU A 309 3.77 15.01 5.91
CA LEU A 309 2.48 15.30 5.29
C LEU A 309 1.40 14.69 6.17
N GLN A 310 0.92 15.48 7.13
CA GLN A 310 0.12 15.02 8.24
C GLN A 310 -1.34 14.90 7.83
N GLY A 311 -1.80 13.64 7.81
CA GLY A 311 -3.18 13.35 8.13
C GLY A 311 -3.40 13.36 9.65
N PRO A 312 -4.63 13.49 10.16
CA PRO A 312 -4.91 13.31 11.57
C PRO A 312 -4.43 11.96 12.11
N ASP A 313 -4.21 11.00 11.23
CA ASP A 313 -3.81 9.62 11.55
C ASP A 313 -2.31 9.34 11.28
N ASP A 314 -1.54 10.31 10.78
CA ASP A 314 -0.12 10.14 10.46
C ASP A 314 0.75 10.37 11.70
N LEU A 315 1.01 9.33 12.41
CA LEU A 315 1.82 9.34 13.60
C LEU A 315 3.29 9.03 13.26
N TYR A 316 4.14 10.07 13.15
CA TYR A 316 5.58 9.87 13.01
C TYR A 316 6.19 9.42 14.34
N PRO A 317 7.13 8.43 14.39
CA PRO A 317 7.75 7.70 13.27
C PRO A 317 7.04 6.39 12.91
N ILE A 318 5.81 6.18 13.36
CA ILE A 318 5.03 4.97 13.04
C ILE A 318 4.85 4.84 11.52
N VAL A 319 4.57 5.96 10.87
CA VAL A 319 4.69 6.12 9.42
C VAL A 319 6.04 6.75 9.12
N ALA A 320 6.84 6.08 8.31
CA ALA A 320 8.10 6.60 7.83
C ALA A 320 7.89 7.82 6.91
N ASN A 321 8.90 8.68 6.82
CA ASN A 321 8.91 9.73 5.82
C ASN A 321 8.82 9.15 4.40
N ASP A 322 7.94 9.73 3.59
CA ASP A 322 7.82 9.34 2.17
C ASP A 322 8.90 10.05 1.35
N LEU A 323 10.04 9.37 1.19
CA LEU A 323 11.19 9.86 0.44
C LEU A 323 11.00 9.86 -1.10
N SER A 324 9.79 9.59 -1.61
CA SER A 324 9.45 9.89 -3.01
C SER A 324 9.67 11.36 -3.36
N TRP A 325 9.70 12.24 -2.34
CA TRP A 325 10.15 13.61 -2.46
C TRP A 325 11.57 13.73 -3.04
N ALA A 326 12.49 12.89 -2.56
CA ALA A 326 13.90 12.90 -3.04
C ALA A 326 13.97 12.52 -4.52
N VAL A 327 13.21 11.49 -4.92
CA VAL A 327 13.12 11.07 -6.33
C VAL A 327 12.53 12.17 -7.20
N SER A 328 11.46 12.82 -6.73
CA SER A 328 10.84 13.97 -7.40
C SER A 328 11.81 15.13 -7.58
N ALA A 329 12.59 15.42 -6.54
CA ALA A 329 13.57 16.52 -6.56
C ALA A 329 14.71 16.23 -7.54
N TRP A 330 15.16 14.99 -7.64
CA TRP A 330 16.14 14.55 -8.62
C TRP A 330 15.61 14.64 -10.05
N GLU A 331 14.39 14.18 -10.30
CA GLU A 331 13.73 14.30 -11.60
C GLU A 331 13.63 15.78 -12.06
N ILE A 332 13.24 16.68 -11.16
CA ILE A 332 13.21 18.13 -11.46
C ILE A 332 14.60 18.65 -11.80
N TYR A 333 15.64 18.22 -11.09
CA TYR A 333 17.02 18.61 -11.43
C TYR A 333 17.43 18.06 -12.79
N ALA A 334 17.19 16.78 -13.06
CA ALA A 334 17.51 16.15 -14.34
C ALA A 334 16.81 16.86 -15.51
N VAL A 335 15.55 17.27 -15.32
CA VAL A 335 14.81 18.05 -16.33
C VAL A 335 15.37 19.46 -16.51
N THR A 336 15.59 20.20 -15.41
CA THR A 336 15.88 21.65 -15.46
C THR A 336 17.36 22.00 -15.55
N GLY A 337 18.25 21.13 -15.07
CA GLY A 337 19.67 21.40 -14.88
C GLY A 337 19.98 22.48 -13.83
N SER A 338 19.02 22.84 -12.98
CA SER A 338 19.14 23.93 -12.01
C SER A 338 20.03 23.59 -10.82
N LYS A 339 21.28 24.01 -10.84
CA LYS A 339 22.22 23.84 -9.70
C LYS A 339 21.73 24.52 -8.41
N LYS A 340 20.91 25.58 -8.52
CA LYS A 340 20.28 26.22 -7.34
C LYS A 340 19.26 25.28 -6.69
N TRP A 341 18.46 24.62 -7.51
CA TRP A 341 17.50 23.61 -7.04
C TRP A 341 18.22 22.40 -6.43
N LEU A 342 19.25 21.91 -7.12
CA LEU A 342 20.07 20.78 -6.66
C LEU A 342 20.61 21.00 -5.24
N ARG A 343 21.27 22.15 -4.99
CA ARG A 343 21.80 22.49 -3.65
C ARG A 343 20.72 22.55 -2.57
N TYR A 344 19.54 23.09 -2.91
CA TYR A 344 18.41 23.15 -2.00
C TYR A 344 17.91 21.75 -1.67
N ALA A 345 17.66 20.93 -2.70
CA ALA A 345 17.16 19.58 -2.55
C ALA A 345 18.14 18.67 -1.79
N TYR A 346 19.43 18.76 -2.11
CA TYR A 346 20.49 18.02 -1.41
C TYR A 346 20.47 18.29 0.10
N GLY A 347 20.36 19.57 0.49
CA GLY A 347 20.29 19.95 1.91
C GLY A 347 19.07 19.40 2.63
N VAL A 348 17.90 19.42 1.98
CA VAL A 348 16.65 18.87 2.55
C VAL A 348 16.73 17.35 2.70
N ILE A 349 17.11 16.63 1.64
CA ILE A 349 17.18 15.16 1.66
C ILE A 349 18.19 14.69 2.71
N ARG A 350 19.41 15.25 2.66
CA ARG A 350 20.48 14.92 3.59
C ARG A 350 20.04 15.09 5.04
N LYS A 351 19.48 16.26 5.35
CA LYS A 351 19.02 16.53 6.71
C LYS A 351 17.93 15.56 7.16
N THR A 352 16.97 15.28 6.31
CA THR A 352 15.88 14.32 6.63
C THR A 352 16.42 12.92 6.86
N VAL A 353 17.21 12.42 5.91
CA VAL A 353 17.71 11.05 5.95
C VAL A 353 18.67 10.82 7.13
N ASP A 354 19.58 11.77 7.40
CA ASP A 354 20.53 11.65 8.53
C ASP A 354 19.81 11.64 9.88
N GLN A 355 18.70 12.38 10.02
CA GLN A 355 17.88 12.37 11.24
C GLN A 355 17.08 11.06 11.39
N ASP A 356 16.51 10.57 10.31
CA ASP A 356 15.58 9.44 10.34
C ASP A 356 16.27 8.08 10.34
N TYR A 357 17.34 7.93 9.57
CA TYR A 357 17.95 6.62 9.36
C TYR A 357 18.57 6.08 10.64
N ASP A 358 19.34 6.90 11.36
CA ASP A 358 19.95 6.49 12.62
C ASP A 358 18.91 6.14 13.70
N MET A 359 17.71 6.73 13.60
CA MET A 359 16.61 6.46 14.52
C MET A 359 15.83 5.19 14.16
N ASN A 360 15.59 4.96 12.86
CA ASN A 360 14.65 3.93 12.41
C ASN A 360 15.32 2.70 11.80
N CYS A 361 16.65 2.68 11.64
CA CYS A 361 17.36 1.50 11.13
C CYS A 361 17.39 0.38 12.18
N ASP A 362 16.91 -0.80 11.79
CA ASP A 362 17.05 -2.03 12.58
C ASP A 362 18.49 -2.54 12.50
N MET A 363 19.16 -2.60 13.64
CA MET A 363 20.56 -3.03 13.72
C MET A 363 20.78 -4.51 13.36
N GLN A 364 19.73 -5.34 13.31
CA GLN A 364 19.82 -6.77 12.98
C GLN A 364 19.62 -7.05 11.49
N SER A 365 18.57 -6.49 10.90
CA SER A 365 18.25 -6.67 9.48
C SER A 365 18.91 -5.62 8.59
N GLY A 366 19.35 -4.50 9.15
CA GLY A 366 19.81 -3.33 8.41
C GLY A 366 18.71 -2.64 7.58
N LEU A 367 17.43 -2.99 7.79
CA LEU A 367 16.29 -2.38 7.14
C LEU A 367 15.71 -1.25 8.00
N VAL A 368 14.98 -0.36 7.38
CA VAL A 368 14.30 0.77 8.03
C VAL A 368 12.92 0.34 8.51
N HIS A 369 12.62 0.63 9.78
CA HIS A 369 11.32 0.49 10.40
C HIS A 369 10.30 1.51 9.90
N GLY A 370 9.04 1.19 10.08
CA GLY A 370 7.91 2.07 9.85
C GLY A 370 7.02 1.63 8.70
N GLY A 371 5.74 1.93 8.86
CA GLY A 371 4.74 1.70 7.81
C GLY A 371 4.81 2.75 6.72
N LEU A 372 4.33 2.40 5.54
CA LEU A 372 4.05 3.33 4.47
C LEU A 372 2.56 3.69 4.48
N ARG A 373 2.26 4.97 4.29
CA ARG A 373 0.90 5.38 4.01
C ARG A 373 0.54 5.04 2.57
N GLN A 374 -0.47 4.19 2.41
CA GLN A 374 -1.07 3.90 1.11
C GLN A 374 -2.55 4.30 1.16
N GLY A 375 -2.92 5.36 0.43
CA GLY A 375 -4.26 5.92 0.47
C GLY A 375 -4.51 6.84 1.67
N SER A 376 -5.78 7.03 2.04
CA SER A 376 -6.21 7.97 3.08
C SER A 376 -6.17 7.40 4.52
N ASN A 377 -5.84 6.10 4.70
CA ASN A 377 -5.93 5.45 6.00
C ASN A 377 -4.86 4.35 6.15
N GLN A 378 -4.06 4.39 7.22
CA GLN A 378 -3.03 3.40 7.54
C GLN A 378 -3.57 1.99 7.78
N SER A 379 -4.74 1.89 8.43
CA SER A 379 -5.35 0.61 8.80
C SER A 379 -5.63 -0.29 7.60
N GLN A 380 -5.72 0.28 6.39
CA GLN A 380 -6.00 -0.47 5.16
C GLN A 380 -4.84 -1.37 4.71
N SER A 381 -3.62 -1.11 5.15
CA SER A 381 -2.41 -1.83 4.72
C SER A 381 -2.03 -2.99 5.65
N TYR A 382 -2.58 -3.02 6.87
CA TYR A 382 -2.14 -3.92 7.93
C TYR A 382 -3.29 -4.72 8.53
N PRO A 383 -3.03 -5.91 9.12
CA PRO A 383 -4.04 -6.65 9.87
C PRO A 383 -4.63 -5.81 11.01
N ALA A 384 -5.92 -5.93 11.22
CA ALA A 384 -6.67 -5.12 12.19
C ALA A 384 -6.20 -5.23 13.66
N TRP A 385 -5.44 -6.28 14.02
CA TRP A 385 -4.87 -6.42 15.36
C TRP A 385 -3.62 -5.58 15.60
N MET A 386 -2.98 -5.05 14.53
CA MET A 386 -1.77 -4.25 14.68
C MET A 386 -2.08 -2.90 15.30
N GLU A 387 -1.48 -2.66 16.45
CA GLU A 387 -1.43 -1.35 17.09
C GLU A 387 -0.33 -0.48 16.42
N PRO A 388 -0.31 0.84 16.60
CA PRO A 388 0.73 1.70 16.00
C PRO A 388 2.16 1.21 16.22
N LYS A 389 2.49 0.69 17.39
CA LYS A 389 3.82 0.13 17.68
C LYS A 389 4.16 -1.10 16.81
N ASP A 390 3.14 -1.92 16.49
CA ASP A 390 3.33 -3.12 15.65
C ASP A 390 3.52 -2.73 14.19
N VAL A 391 2.87 -1.64 13.75
CA VAL A 391 3.10 -1.03 12.43
C VAL A 391 4.52 -0.45 12.35
N TYR A 392 5.00 0.23 13.40
CA TYR A 392 6.38 0.70 13.47
C TYR A 392 7.40 -0.44 13.34
N GLU A 393 7.16 -1.57 14.01
CA GLU A 393 8.06 -2.74 13.93
C GLU A 393 8.10 -3.38 12.52
N THR A 394 7.20 -3.02 11.60
CA THR A 394 7.27 -3.54 10.24
C THR A 394 8.43 -2.91 9.47
N GLN A 395 8.99 -3.68 8.53
CA GLN A 395 10.04 -3.24 7.61
C GLN A 395 9.46 -3.36 6.21
N SER A 396 8.84 -2.27 5.73
CA SER A 396 8.10 -2.25 4.47
C SER A 396 9.03 -2.22 3.26
N LEU A 397 8.69 -2.96 2.20
CA LEU A 397 9.42 -2.96 0.93
C LEU A 397 9.54 -1.54 0.37
N THR A 398 8.41 -0.84 0.17
CA THR A 398 8.42 0.49 -0.44
C THR A 398 9.18 1.52 0.39
N VAL A 399 9.07 1.48 1.73
CA VAL A 399 9.86 2.37 2.60
C VAL A 399 11.36 2.14 2.37
N ASN A 400 11.81 0.89 2.39
CA ASN A 400 13.22 0.56 2.24
C ASN A 400 13.76 0.88 0.84
N LEU A 401 12.95 0.69 -0.21
CA LEU A 401 13.29 1.12 -1.58
C LEU A 401 13.42 2.64 -1.69
N LEU A 402 12.56 3.41 -1.01
CA LEU A 402 12.63 4.87 -1.00
C LEU A 402 13.90 5.38 -0.28
N TYR A 403 14.31 4.73 0.82
CA TYR A 403 15.57 5.06 1.50
C TYR A 403 16.79 4.69 0.66
N GLU A 404 16.79 3.50 0.07
CA GLU A 404 17.85 3.06 -0.83
C GLU A 404 18.03 4.05 -2.00
N ARG A 405 16.92 4.41 -2.66
CA ARG A 405 16.95 5.37 -3.76
C ARG A 405 17.33 6.78 -3.33
N ALA A 406 16.93 7.21 -2.13
CA ALA A 406 17.34 8.49 -1.58
C ALA A 406 18.85 8.54 -1.30
N PHE A 407 19.45 7.45 -0.84
CA PHE A 407 20.90 7.35 -0.67
C PHE A 407 21.65 7.38 -2.02
N GLU A 408 21.18 6.64 -3.05
CA GLU A 408 21.75 6.77 -4.39
C GLU A 408 21.68 8.21 -4.90
N ILE A 409 20.52 8.85 -4.78
CA ILE A 409 20.33 10.25 -5.20
C ILE A 409 21.26 11.21 -4.43
N LEU A 410 21.46 11.01 -3.12
CA LEU A 410 22.41 11.82 -2.35
C LEU A 410 23.85 11.62 -2.82
N SER A 411 24.24 10.41 -3.20
CA SER A 411 25.54 10.14 -3.80
C SER A 411 25.68 10.88 -5.12
N ASP A 412 24.74 10.73 -6.04
CA ASP A 412 24.72 11.38 -7.35
C ASP A 412 24.70 12.92 -7.23
N MET A 413 23.90 13.47 -6.28
CA MET A 413 23.88 14.90 -6.01
C MET A 413 25.19 15.41 -5.42
N GLY A 414 25.86 14.60 -4.60
CA GLY A 414 27.19 14.90 -4.06
C GLY A 414 28.21 15.01 -5.19
N ASP A 415 28.25 14.05 -6.10
CA ASP A 415 29.11 14.09 -7.29
C ASP A 415 28.89 15.34 -8.14
N GLU A 416 27.62 15.72 -8.35
CA GLU A 416 27.21 16.92 -9.07
C GLU A 416 27.58 18.24 -8.35
N LEU A 417 27.83 18.19 -7.04
CA LEU A 417 28.18 19.33 -6.19
C LEU A 417 29.63 19.34 -5.69
N ASP A 418 30.46 18.36 -6.09
CA ASP A 418 31.81 18.13 -5.60
C ASP A 418 31.85 17.94 -4.06
N ASP A 419 30.85 17.25 -3.47
CA ASP A 419 30.73 16.96 -2.03
C ASP A 419 30.90 15.46 -1.79
N GLU A 420 32.11 15.03 -1.38
CA GLU A 420 32.41 13.63 -1.07
C GLU A 420 31.53 13.14 0.09
N ASN A 421 30.90 11.96 -0.09
CA ASN A 421 30.02 11.36 0.92
C ASN A 421 30.06 9.82 0.84
N SER A 422 29.40 9.16 1.81
CA SER A 422 29.32 7.69 1.88
C SER A 422 27.91 7.15 1.61
N TYR A 423 27.04 7.93 1.01
CA TYR A 423 25.65 7.51 0.78
C TYR A 423 25.54 6.37 -0.23
N GLY A 424 26.42 6.31 -1.23
CA GLY A 424 26.47 5.20 -2.18
C GLY A 424 26.74 3.83 -1.51
N GLU A 425 27.59 3.78 -0.48
CA GLU A 425 27.82 2.57 0.30
C GLU A 425 26.57 2.17 1.11
N LYS A 426 25.87 3.14 1.69
CA LYS A 426 24.60 2.90 2.39
C LYS A 426 23.52 2.35 1.46
N ALA A 427 23.41 2.90 0.24
CA ALA A 427 22.48 2.41 -0.78
C ALA A 427 22.76 0.95 -1.13
N LEU A 428 24.01 0.59 -1.43
CA LEU A 428 24.40 -0.78 -1.76
C LEU A 428 24.07 -1.75 -0.62
N THR A 429 24.42 -1.39 0.61
CA THR A 429 24.13 -2.22 1.80
C THR A 429 22.63 -2.43 1.97
N LEU A 430 21.84 -1.36 1.83
CA LEU A 430 20.39 -1.46 1.98
C LEU A 430 19.76 -2.30 0.85
N LYS A 431 20.24 -2.17 -0.38
CA LYS A 431 19.84 -3.00 -1.52
C LYS A 431 20.09 -4.48 -1.28
N GLU A 432 21.27 -4.84 -0.74
CA GLU A 432 21.61 -6.22 -0.37
C GLU A 432 20.64 -6.73 0.70
N ASN A 433 20.40 -5.96 1.77
CA ASN A 433 19.49 -6.33 2.85
C ASN A 433 18.03 -6.52 2.35
N ILE A 434 17.55 -5.66 1.46
CA ILE A 434 16.21 -5.82 0.81
C ILE A 434 16.15 -7.15 0.06
N ASN A 435 17.17 -7.46 -0.73
CA ASN A 435 17.22 -8.67 -1.54
C ASN A 435 17.35 -9.96 -0.71
N GLU A 436 18.05 -9.90 0.43
CA GLU A 436 18.21 -11.05 1.31
C GLU A 436 16.96 -11.34 2.15
N THR A 437 16.25 -10.29 2.60
CA THR A 437 15.23 -10.45 3.62
C THR A 437 13.80 -10.42 3.08
N LEU A 438 13.53 -9.58 2.08
CA LEU A 438 12.18 -9.37 1.53
C LEU A 438 11.89 -10.20 0.28
N TRP A 439 12.93 -10.65 -0.48
CA TRP A 439 12.72 -11.50 -1.63
C TRP A 439 12.19 -12.88 -1.24
N ASN A 440 11.12 -13.32 -1.89
CA ASN A 440 10.53 -14.63 -1.67
C ASN A 440 10.87 -15.56 -2.86
N GLU A 441 11.88 -16.39 -2.70
CA GLU A 441 12.37 -17.32 -3.74
C GLU A 441 11.29 -18.26 -4.27
N ARG A 442 10.38 -18.68 -3.40
CA ARG A 442 9.31 -19.60 -3.78
C ARG A 442 8.30 -18.95 -4.73
N HIS A 443 7.97 -17.70 -4.47
CA HIS A 443 6.95 -16.97 -5.21
C HIS A 443 7.54 -16.18 -6.37
N GLY A 444 8.80 -15.74 -6.28
CA GLY A 444 9.50 -14.96 -7.30
C GLY A 444 9.08 -13.49 -7.33
N TYR A 445 8.76 -12.94 -6.14
CA TYR A 445 8.49 -11.52 -5.90
C TYR A 445 8.81 -11.16 -4.45
N TYR A 446 8.85 -9.86 -4.10
CA TYR A 446 9.12 -9.41 -2.75
C TYR A 446 7.86 -9.46 -1.87
N SER A 447 8.03 -9.78 -0.59
CA SER A 447 6.99 -9.58 0.43
C SER A 447 6.73 -8.11 0.66
N GLN A 448 5.49 -7.77 1.02
CA GLN A 448 5.08 -6.41 1.34
C GLN A 448 5.88 -5.81 2.50
N TYR A 449 6.09 -6.57 3.56
CA TYR A 449 6.88 -6.20 4.74
C TYR A 449 7.30 -7.44 5.56
N LEU A 450 8.28 -7.25 6.43
CA LEU A 450 8.56 -8.18 7.53
C LEU A 450 7.75 -7.78 8.76
N TYR A 451 7.21 -8.77 9.47
CA TYR A 451 6.69 -8.59 10.82
C TYR A 451 7.83 -8.62 11.83
N MET A 452 7.67 -7.94 12.96
CA MET A 452 8.43 -8.13 14.22
C MET A 452 9.96 -8.17 14.04
N SER A 453 10.65 -7.15 14.48
CA SER A 453 12.12 -7.10 14.41
C SER A 453 12.81 -8.21 15.20
N ALA A 454 12.24 -8.63 16.34
CA ALA A 454 12.85 -9.68 17.16
C ALA A 454 12.89 -11.06 16.49
N TYR A 455 11.89 -11.40 15.69
CA TYR A 455 11.77 -12.67 14.98
C TYR A 455 11.11 -12.41 13.61
N PRO A 456 11.86 -11.89 12.62
CA PRO A 456 11.29 -11.44 11.35
C PRO A 456 10.57 -12.55 10.60
N VAL A 457 9.38 -12.26 10.09
CA VAL A 457 8.58 -13.14 9.21
C VAL A 457 8.07 -12.34 8.04
N GLN A 458 8.21 -12.87 6.83
CA GLN A 458 7.65 -12.25 5.64
C GLN A 458 6.11 -12.26 5.68
N SER A 459 5.47 -11.13 5.36
CA SER A 459 4.03 -11.05 5.18
C SER A 459 3.60 -11.78 3.91
N PRO A 460 2.35 -12.28 3.83
CA PRO A 460 1.83 -12.90 2.61
C PRO A 460 1.42 -11.88 1.54
N GLY A 461 1.37 -10.60 1.88
CA GLY A 461 0.98 -9.53 0.97
C GLY A 461 2.09 -9.15 -0.01
N ILE A 462 1.66 -8.59 -1.14
CA ILE A 462 2.50 -8.04 -2.21
C ILE A 462 2.13 -6.57 -2.34
N ASP A 463 3.09 -5.67 -2.16
CA ASP A 463 2.94 -4.25 -2.44
C ASP A 463 3.35 -3.98 -3.90
N ASN A 464 2.38 -3.74 -4.76
CA ASN A 464 2.63 -3.62 -6.21
C ASN A 464 3.32 -2.30 -6.60
N LEU A 465 3.27 -1.26 -5.78
CA LEU A 465 4.13 -0.10 -5.95
C LEU A 465 5.59 -0.48 -5.69
N GLY A 466 5.87 -1.12 -4.55
CA GLY A 466 7.21 -1.59 -4.21
C GLY A 466 7.76 -2.57 -5.23
N GLN A 467 6.94 -3.52 -5.73
CA GLN A 467 7.37 -4.40 -6.82
C GLN A 467 7.82 -3.60 -8.06
N SER A 468 7.01 -2.59 -8.46
CA SER A 468 7.33 -1.76 -9.62
C SER A 468 8.63 -0.97 -9.43
N LEU A 469 8.79 -0.35 -8.26
CA LEU A 469 9.96 0.45 -7.92
C LEU A 469 11.24 -0.40 -7.84
N SER A 470 11.16 -1.63 -7.31
CA SER A 470 12.32 -2.54 -7.26
C SER A 470 12.85 -2.89 -8.65
N VAL A 471 11.96 -3.02 -9.64
CA VAL A 471 12.32 -3.18 -11.06
C VAL A 471 12.92 -1.90 -11.62
N LEU A 472 12.23 -0.76 -11.43
CA LEU A 472 12.60 0.50 -12.06
C LEU A 472 13.96 1.03 -11.56
N TRP A 473 14.28 0.82 -10.29
CA TRP A 473 15.51 1.29 -9.64
C TRP A 473 16.62 0.21 -9.58
N ASN A 474 16.46 -0.89 -10.32
CA ASN A 474 17.45 -2.00 -10.40
C ASN A 474 17.78 -2.65 -9.04
N VAL A 475 16.89 -2.57 -8.05
CA VAL A 475 17.06 -3.33 -6.81
C VAL A 475 16.86 -4.83 -7.10
N ALA A 476 15.83 -5.19 -7.86
CA ALA A 476 15.73 -6.49 -8.51
C ALA A 476 16.74 -6.54 -9.68
N ASP A 477 17.61 -7.55 -9.70
CA ASP A 477 18.44 -7.83 -10.88
C ASP A 477 17.58 -8.24 -12.09
N ASP A 478 18.17 -8.31 -13.27
CA ASP A 478 17.42 -8.51 -14.52
C ASP A 478 16.57 -9.79 -14.50
N ASP A 479 17.10 -10.90 -13.96
CA ASP A 479 16.37 -12.17 -13.89
C ASP A 479 15.20 -12.09 -12.89
N ARG A 480 15.45 -11.50 -11.73
CA ARG A 480 14.38 -11.24 -10.73
C ARG A 480 13.33 -10.29 -11.27
N ALA A 481 13.71 -9.21 -11.94
CA ALA A 481 12.81 -8.24 -12.53
C ALA A 481 11.85 -8.87 -13.56
N VAL A 482 12.39 -9.67 -14.48
CA VAL A 482 11.58 -10.40 -15.48
C VAL A 482 10.64 -11.39 -14.81
N ASN A 483 11.15 -12.17 -13.84
CA ASN A 483 10.32 -13.14 -13.09
C ASN A 483 9.23 -12.45 -12.26
N LEU A 484 9.56 -11.33 -11.61
CA LEU A 484 8.63 -10.56 -10.79
C LEU A 484 7.44 -10.08 -11.61
N VAL A 485 7.68 -9.42 -12.76
CA VAL A 485 6.62 -8.93 -13.64
C VAL A 485 5.77 -10.08 -14.20
N LYS A 486 6.38 -11.22 -14.50
CA LYS A 486 5.68 -12.42 -14.98
C LYS A 486 4.81 -13.07 -13.91
N LYS A 487 5.33 -13.24 -12.68
CA LYS A 487 4.72 -14.06 -11.62
C LYS A 487 3.78 -13.31 -10.69
N THR A 488 3.91 -12.00 -10.57
CA THR A 488 3.01 -11.21 -9.72
C THR A 488 1.57 -11.30 -10.25
N PRO A 489 0.61 -11.78 -9.44
CA PRO A 489 -0.77 -11.93 -9.90
C PRO A 489 -1.48 -10.58 -9.99
N ILE A 490 -2.08 -10.30 -11.15
CA ILE A 490 -2.87 -9.11 -11.41
C ILE A 490 -4.35 -9.44 -11.55
N ALA A 491 -5.23 -8.45 -11.34
CA ALA A 491 -6.66 -8.58 -11.56
C ALA A 491 -7.06 -8.26 -13.02
N ASN A 492 -8.31 -8.58 -13.40
CA ASN A 492 -8.78 -8.32 -14.76
C ASN A 492 -8.86 -6.83 -15.10
N TYR A 493 -9.14 -5.98 -14.10
CA TYR A 493 -9.25 -4.53 -14.30
C TYR A 493 -7.98 -3.76 -13.94
N GLY A 494 -6.86 -4.45 -13.75
CA GLY A 494 -5.56 -3.83 -13.48
C GLY A 494 -4.84 -4.44 -12.27
N VAL A 495 -3.81 -3.76 -11.83
CA VAL A 495 -2.97 -4.17 -10.72
C VAL A 495 -3.50 -3.56 -9.42
N PRO A 496 -3.99 -4.36 -8.45
CA PRO A 496 -4.39 -3.83 -7.15
C PRO A 496 -3.21 -3.19 -6.44
N ILE A 497 -3.45 -2.23 -5.55
CA ILE A 497 -2.37 -1.62 -4.73
C ILE A 497 -1.65 -2.71 -3.94
N VAL A 498 -2.40 -3.64 -3.33
CA VAL A 498 -1.87 -4.80 -2.61
C VAL A 498 -2.48 -6.09 -3.17
N SER A 499 -1.73 -7.16 -3.27
CA SER A 499 -2.19 -8.50 -3.67
C SER A 499 -1.75 -9.54 -2.64
N PRO A 500 -2.37 -10.73 -2.59
CA PRO A 500 -3.68 -11.11 -3.14
C PRO A 500 -4.84 -10.45 -2.37
N ARG A 501 -6.07 -10.65 -2.87
CA ARG A 501 -7.27 -10.15 -2.19
C ARG A 501 -7.38 -10.70 -0.77
N TYR A 502 -7.66 -9.80 0.19
CA TYR A 502 -7.95 -10.15 1.58
C TYR A 502 -9.10 -9.30 2.11
N ASP A 503 -9.81 -9.80 3.11
CA ASP A 503 -10.88 -9.05 3.77
C ASP A 503 -10.34 -8.51 5.11
N ASN A 504 -10.20 -7.19 5.20
CA ASN A 504 -9.81 -6.48 6.42
C ASN A 504 -11.00 -5.77 7.10
N GLY A 505 -12.21 -5.91 6.53
CA GLY A 505 -13.43 -5.29 7.04
C GLY A 505 -13.61 -3.82 6.70
N GLU A 506 -12.69 -3.19 5.99
CA GLU A 506 -12.74 -1.78 5.62
C GLU A 506 -13.61 -1.56 4.36
N ALA A 507 -14.26 -0.39 4.27
CA ALA A 507 -15.06 -0.02 3.11
C ALA A 507 -14.22 0.15 1.85
N VAL A 508 -13.00 0.68 1.99
CA VAL A 508 -12.00 0.74 0.92
C VAL A 508 -10.89 -0.25 1.24
N ASN A 509 -10.73 -1.26 0.40
CA ASN A 509 -9.73 -2.30 0.58
C ASN A 509 -8.64 -2.19 -0.50
N LEU A 510 -7.40 -1.95 -0.09
CA LEU A 510 -6.27 -1.78 -1.01
C LEU A 510 -6.05 -3.00 -1.90
N SER A 511 -6.44 -4.20 -1.45
CA SER A 511 -6.36 -5.41 -2.26
C SER A 511 -7.49 -5.53 -3.32
N GLN A 512 -8.44 -4.60 -3.29
CA GLN A 512 -9.52 -4.49 -4.28
C GLN A 512 -9.42 -3.17 -5.06
N THR A 513 -8.46 -2.32 -4.76
CA THR A 513 -8.31 -0.99 -5.32
C THR A 513 -7.19 -0.95 -6.36
N VAL A 514 -7.47 -0.49 -7.57
CA VAL A 514 -6.48 -0.09 -8.57
C VAL A 514 -6.32 1.42 -8.51
N SER A 515 -5.09 1.86 -8.24
CA SER A 515 -4.69 3.26 -8.36
C SER A 515 -4.03 3.50 -9.72
N PRO A 516 -4.42 4.52 -10.49
CA PRO A 516 -3.75 4.87 -11.75
C PRO A 516 -2.25 5.09 -11.60
N VAL A 517 -1.82 5.66 -10.48
CA VAL A 517 -0.41 5.90 -10.17
C VAL A 517 0.36 4.57 -10.06
N VAL A 518 -0.15 3.62 -9.26
CA VAL A 518 0.46 2.30 -9.10
C VAL A 518 0.44 1.55 -10.43
N GLN A 519 -0.68 1.63 -11.17
CA GLN A 519 -0.80 1.02 -12.50
C GLN A 519 0.22 1.59 -13.50
N ALA A 520 0.48 2.91 -13.45
CA ALA A 520 1.47 3.53 -14.32
C ALA A 520 2.90 3.04 -14.00
N PHE A 521 3.30 3.00 -12.73
CA PHE A 521 4.61 2.45 -12.35
C PHE A 521 4.74 0.97 -12.76
N TRP A 522 3.67 0.19 -12.63
CA TRP A 522 3.66 -1.20 -13.10
C TRP A 522 3.82 -1.30 -14.63
N ASN A 523 3.19 -0.41 -15.39
CA ASN A 523 3.34 -0.34 -16.84
C ASN A 523 4.78 0.02 -17.24
N LEU A 524 5.43 0.94 -16.50
CA LEU A 524 6.84 1.27 -16.70
C LEU A 524 7.74 0.06 -16.41
N ALA A 525 7.48 -0.70 -15.34
CA ALA A 525 8.21 -1.92 -15.01
C ALA A 525 8.01 -3.00 -16.10
N ALA A 526 6.78 -3.16 -16.61
CA ALA A 526 6.48 -4.07 -17.71
C ALA A 526 7.17 -3.67 -19.01
N ALA A 527 7.26 -2.36 -19.32
CA ALA A 527 7.99 -1.84 -20.46
C ALA A 527 9.50 -2.12 -20.34
N LYS A 528 10.08 -1.81 -19.17
CA LYS A 528 11.50 -2.03 -18.88
C LYS A 528 11.93 -3.49 -19.01
N THR A 529 11.09 -4.42 -18.54
CA THR A 529 11.38 -5.87 -18.63
C THR A 529 11.00 -6.47 -20.00
N GLY A 530 10.49 -5.66 -20.93
CA GLY A 530 10.04 -6.10 -22.26
C GLY A 530 8.77 -6.95 -22.25
N ASN A 531 8.02 -7.04 -21.12
CA ASN A 531 6.78 -7.82 -21.04
C ASN A 531 5.61 -7.09 -21.73
N GLN A 532 5.48 -7.27 -23.02
CA GLN A 532 4.46 -6.63 -23.84
C GLN A 532 3.04 -7.05 -23.51
N HIS A 533 2.81 -8.28 -23.08
CA HIS A 533 1.48 -8.77 -22.67
C HIS A 533 1.01 -8.06 -21.40
N MET A 534 1.90 -7.96 -20.42
CA MET A 534 1.63 -7.23 -19.18
C MET A 534 1.40 -5.75 -19.44
N LEU A 535 2.27 -5.12 -20.26
CA LEU A 535 2.13 -3.72 -20.65
C LEU A 535 0.78 -3.43 -21.34
N ARG A 536 0.38 -4.26 -22.30
CA ARG A 536 -0.90 -4.08 -23.00
C ARG A 536 -2.11 -4.22 -22.07
N ARG A 537 -2.07 -5.17 -21.12
CA ARG A 537 -3.12 -5.30 -20.11
C ARG A 537 -3.19 -4.07 -19.20
N GLY A 538 -2.06 -3.57 -18.73
CA GLY A 538 -1.99 -2.39 -17.88
C GLY A 538 -2.41 -1.10 -18.60
N LEU A 539 -2.00 -0.91 -19.87
CA LEU A 539 -2.50 0.20 -20.71
C LEU A 539 -4.02 0.11 -20.90
N GLY A 540 -4.52 -1.12 -21.17
CA GLY A 540 -5.96 -1.36 -21.30
C GLY A 540 -6.73 -1.00 -20.03
N ALA A 541 -6.20 -1.31 -18.86
CA ALA A 541 -6.83 -0.96 -17.58
C ALA A 541 -6.94 0.56 -17.39
N LEU A 542 -5.83 1.31 -17.64
CA LEU A 542 -5.82 2.77 -17.57
C LEU A 542 -6.78 3.40 -18.58
N TYR A 543 -6.71 2.99 -19.83
CA TYR A 543 -7.50 3.60 -20.93
C TYR A 543 -8.98 3.27 -20.81
N ARG A 544 -9.29 2.01 -20.43
CA ARG A 544 -10.67 1.62 -20.13
C ARG A 544 -11.26 2.51 -19.04
N ALA A 545 -10.57 2.68 -17.94
CA ALA A 545 -11.07 3.46 -16.81
C ALA A 545 -11.29 4.93 -17.20
N ALA A 546 -10.29 5.61 -17.75
CA ALA A 546 -10.38 7.02 -18.12
C ALA A 546 -11.45 7.27 -19.20
N ALA A 547 -11.54 6.41 -20.22
CA ALA A 547 -12.51 6.57 -21.31
C ALA A 547 -13.96 6.29 -20.87
N LEU A 548 -14.21 5.17 -20.16
CA LEU A 548 -15.56 4.84 -19.69
C LEU A 548 -16.05 5.84 -18.65
N PHE A 549 -15.22 6.22 -17.70
CA PHE A 549 -15.61 7.19 -16.68
C PHE A 549 -15.71 8.61 -17.24
N GLY A 550 -15.14 8.88 -18.42
CA GLY A 550 -15.08 10.22 -19.03
C GLY A 550 -14.28 11.23 -18.23
N ALA A 551 -13.40 10.76 -17.31
CA ALA A 551 -12.56 11.55 -16.42
C ALA A 551 -11.41 10.71 -15.85
N ASN A 552 -10.32 11.37 -15.49
CA ASN A 552 -9.24 10.78 -14.69
C ASN A 552 -9.71 10.59 -13.25
N ARG A 553 -10.01 9.36 -12.82
CA ARG A 553 -10.47 9.01 -11.47
C ARG A 553 -9.32 8.59 -10.57
N VAL A 554 -9.44 8.85 -9.26
CA VAL A 554 -8.44 8.48 -8.23
C VAL A 554 -8.23 6.97 -8.18
N ALA A 555 -9.31 6.18 -8.29
CA ALA A 555 -9.25 4.73 -8.17
C ALA A 555 -10.49 4.03 -8.73
N TRP A 556 -10.33 2.73 -9.01
CA TRP A 556 -11.43 1.83 -9.32
C TRP A 556 -11.23 0.44 -8.70
N ASP A 557 -12.30 -0.33 -8.60
CA ASP A 557 -12.27 -1.68 -8.05
C ASP A 557 -11.63 -2.66 -9.03
N ALA A 558 -10.66 -3.43 -8.55
CA ALA A 558 -9.85 -4.37 -9.35
C ALA A 558 -10.63 -5.55 -9.91
N TYR A 559 -11.78 -5.89 -9.33
CA TYR A 559 -12.57 -7.08 -9.64
C TYR A 559 -13.90 -6.77 -10.32
N SER A 560 -14.50 -5.63 -10.01
CA SER A 560 -15.76 -5.18 -10.64
C SER A 560 -15.58 -4.05 -11.66
N GLY A 561 -14.42 -3.40 -11.68
CA GLY A 561 -14.11 -2.28 -12.57
C GLY A 561 -14.86 -0.99 -12.24
N LYS A 562 -15.64 -0.92 -11.16
CA LYS A 562 -16.40 0.27 -10.77
C LYS A 562 -15.49 1.37 -10.25
N ALA A 563 -15.78 2.63 -10.56
CA ALA A 563 -15.11 3.77 -9.93
C ALA A 563 -15.38 3.77 -8.41
N LEU A 564 -14.34 4.03 -7.63
CA LEU A 564 -14.43 4.10 -6.16
C LEU A 564 -14.61 5.53 -5.65
N ASP A 565 -14.57 6.52 -6.56
CA ASP A 565 -14.73 7.93 -6.25
C ASP A 565 -15.59 8.63 -7.31
N SER A 566 -15.99 9.86 -7.00
CA SER A 566 -16.75 10.73 -7.91
C SER A 566 -15.94 11.96 -8.35
N SER A 567 -14.60 11.94 -8.16
CA SER A 567 -13.75 13.08 -8.53
C SER A 567 -13.87 13.41 -10.00
N ASP A 568 -13.84 14.68 -10.33
CA ASP A 568 -13.81 15.18 -11.71
C ASP A 568 -12.37 15.65 -12.04
N GLY A 569 -11.54 14.71 -12.47
CA GLY A 569 -10.13 14.91 -12.79
C GLY A 569 -9.20 14.83 -11.57
N ASP A 570 -8.49 13.73 -11.44
CA ASP A 570 -7.44 13.50 -10.46
C ASP A 570 -6.06 13.78 -11.04
N LEU A 571 -5.20 14.45 -10.27
CA LEU A 571 -3.85 14.83 -10.71
C LEU A 571 -2.95 13.60 -10.90
N GLY A 572 -3.04 12.61 -10.01
CA GLY A 572 -2.25 11.39 -10.11
C GLY A 572 -2.62 10.55 -11.33
N ALA A 573 -3.92 10.42 -11.60
CA ALA A 573 -4.42 9.72 -12.77
C ALA A 573 -4.07 10.44 -14.08
N ALA A 574 -4.16 11.76 -14.10
CA ALA A 574 -3.75 12.56 -15.25
C ALA A 574 -2.23 12.43 -15.51
N ALA A 575 -1.41 12.51 -14.45
CA ALA A 575 0.03 12.30 -14.54
C ALA A 575 0.36 10.89 -15.04
N ALA A 576 -0.38 9.87 -14.60
CA ALA A 576 -0.21 8.48 -14.99
C ALA A 576 -0.47 8.27 -16.51
N ASN A 577 -1.56 8.80 -17.03
CA ASN A 577 -1.89 8.71 -18.46
C ASN A 577 -0.88 9.48 -19.34
N ALA A 578 -0.49 10.70 -18.93
CA ALA A 578 0.52 11.49 -19.63
C ALA A 578 1.88 10.76 -19.66
N ALA A 579 2.26 10.11 -18.56
CA ALA A 579 3.51 9.35 -18.46
C ALA A 579 3.61 8.22 -19.50
N MET A 580 2.49 7.60 -19.91
CA MET A 580 2.53 6.54 -20.91
C MET A 580 3.07 7.04 -22.27
N VAL A 581 2.75 8.28 -22.63
CA VAL A 581 3.25 8.88 -23.87
C VAL A 581 4.75 9.14 -23.82
N TYR A 582 5.22 9.78 -22.75
CA TYR A 582 6.61 10.21 -22.65
C TYR A 582 7.55 9.10 -22.16
N ARG A 583 7.15 8.37 -21.10
CA ARG A 583 8.01 7.37 -20.47
C ARG A 583 7.95 6.00 -21.14
N VAL A 584 6.82 5.62 -21.76
CA VAL A 584 6.69 4.34 -22.45
C VAL A 584 6.90 4.51 -23.95
N TYR A 585 6.04 5.29 -24.63
CA TYR A 585 6.08 5.35 -26.08
C TYR A 585 7.28 6.12 -26.62
N ALA A 586 7.63 7.25 -26.01
CA ALA A 586 8.89 7.94 -26.36
C ALA A 586 10.10 7.39 -25.59
N GLY A 587 9.89 6.67 -24.49
CA GLY A 587 10.94 6.06 -23.68
C GLY A 587 11.90 7.08 -23.07
N MET A 588 11.44 8.29 -22.75
CA MET A 588 12.27 9.35 -22.22
C MET A 588 12.71 9.06 -20.79
N THR A 589 14.01 9.08 -20.55
CA THR A 589 14.63 9.13 -19.24
C THR A 589 15.42 10.43 -19.13
N PHE A 590 15.09 11.25 -18.13
CA PHE A 590 15.80 12.50 -17.89
C PHE A 590 17.02 12.26 -17.00
N LEU A 591 18.18 12.72 -17.49
CA LEU A 591 19.47 12.61 -16.82
C LEU A 591 20.07 14.01 -16.61
N PRO A 592 21.02 14.21 -15.68
CA PRO A 592 21.67 15.51 -15.52
C PRO A 592 22.22 16.10 -16.82
N GLY A 593 22.78 15.23 -17.68
CA GLY A 593 23.35 15.60 -18.98
C GLY A 593 22.37 15.81 -20.11
N GLY A 594 21.13 15.26 -20.04
CA GLY A 594 20.20 15.30 -21.18
C GLY A 594 19.03 14.32 -21.08
N ILE A 595 18.50 13.91 -22.22
CA ILE A 595 17.43 12.92 -22.34
C ILE A 595 17.98 11.70 -23.05
N GLU A 596 17.77 10.54 -22.46
CA GLU A 596 17.96 9.24 -23.09
C GLU A 596 16.62 8.73 -23.63
N PHE A 597 16.61 8.11 -24.81
CA PHE A 597 15.41 7.58 -25.46
C PHE A 597 15.47 6.04 -25.55
N ASN A 598 14.54 5.37 -24.90
CA ASN A 598 14.36 3.91 -24.92
C ASN A 598 12.87 3.57 -25.19
N PRO A 599 12.34 3.84 -26.41
CA PRO A 599 10.93 3.66 -26.72
C PRO A 599 10.48 2.21 -26.56
N THR A 600 9.27 2.04 -26.05
CA THR A 600 8.55 0.78 -26.12
C THR A 600 7.25 0.99 -26.88
N ILE A 601 7.20 0.56 -28.12
CA ILE A 601 6.08 0.75 -29.03
C ILE A 601 5.32 -0.56 -29.20
N PRO A 602 4.14 -0.71 -28.58
CA PRO A 602 3.31 -1.91 -28.73
C PRO A 602 2.86 -2.11 -30.19
N SER A 603 2.62 -3.37 -30.57
CA SER A 603 2.28 -3.76 -31.94
C SER A 603 0.96 -3.18 -32.47
N PHE A 604 0.06 -2.70 -31.62
CA PHE A 604 -1.17 -2.01 -32.06
C PHE A 604 -0.91 -0.58 -32.55
N MET A 605 0.21 0.04 -32.19
CA MET A 605 0.58 1.39 -32.59
C MET A 605 1.28 1.37 -33.95
N LYS A 606 0.54 1.12 -35.00
CA LYS A 606 1.06 1.18 -36.37
C LYS A 606 1.23 2.63 -36.85
N GLY A 607 2.04 2.84 -37.85
CA GLY A 607 2.29 4.17 -38.40
C GLY A 607 3.35 4.96 -37.63
N ILE A 608 3.42 6.23 -37.96
CA ILE A 608 4.39 7.17 -37.40
C ILE A 608 3.75 7.90 -36.19
N LYS A 609 4.49 8.04 -35.11
CA LYS A 609 4.09 8.77 -33.92
C LYS A 609 4.85 10.07 -33.84
N HIS A 610 4.17 11.13 -33.47
CA HIS A 610 4.72 12.48 -33.38
C HIS A 610 4.46 13.10 -32.03
N ILE A 611 5.47 13.77 -31.47
CA ILE A 611 5.40 14.66 -30.33
C ILE A 611 6.01 15.98 -30.80
N TYR A 612 5.19 16.99 -31.00
CA TYR A 612 5.62 18.29 -31.50
C TYR A 612 5.70 19.33 -30.41
N GLY A 613 6.79 20.10 -30.38
CA GLY A 613 6.93 21.25 -29.50
C GLY A 613 7.20 20.89 -28.04
N PHE A 614 7.82 19.74 -27.75
CA PHE A 614 8.20 19.39 -26.39
C PHE A 614 9.30 20.33 -25.87
N LYS A 615 9.02 21.07 -24.81
CA LYS A 615 9.94 22.03 -24.20
C LYS A 615 10.89 21.32 -23.24
N TYR A 616 12.19 21.42 -23.48
CA TYR A 616 13.22 20.86 -22.62
C TYR A 616 14.38 21.84 -22.44
N ARG A 617 14.57 22.37 -21.24
CA ARG A 617 15.56 23.42 -20.92
C ARG A 617 15.46 24.60 -21.91
N ASN A 618 16.51 24.82 -22.71
CA ASN A 618 16.57 25.87 -23.73
C ASN A 618 16.19 25.38 -25.13
N ALA A 619 15.76 24.12 -25.26
CA ALA A 619 15.42 23.51 -26.53
C ALA A 619 13.91 23.26 -26.66
N THR A 620 13.45 23.19 -27.91
CA THR A 620 12.13 22.67 -28.28
C THR A 620 12.34 21.49 -29.21
N LEU A 621 11.72 20.35 -28.91
CA LEU A 621 11.94 19.08 -29.59
C LEU A 621 10.69 18.66 -30.36
N ASP A 622 10.88 18.34 -31.65
CA ASP A 622 9.92 17.60 -32.46
C ASP A 622 10.41 16.17 -32.62
N ILE A 623 9.69 15.23 -32.04
CA ILE A 623 10.09 13.82 -31.98
C ILE A 623 9.18 13.01 -32.88
N THR A 624 9.78 12.21 -33.75
CA THR A 624 9.09 11.31 -34.66
C THR A 624 9.58 9.88 -34.45
N ILE A 625 8.65 8.96 -34.20
CA ILE A 625 8.97 7.55 -33.93
C ILE A 625 8.26 6.69 -34.99
N SER A 626 9.01 5.87 -35.71
CA SER A 626 8.49 4.93 -36.69
C SER A 626 8.80 3.49 -36.29
N GLY A 627 7.91 2.55 -36.68
CA GLY A 627 8.04 1.13 -36.35
C GLY A 627 7.47 0.78 -34.95
N THR A 628 7.68 -0.46 -34.53
CA THR A 628 7.17 -1.07 -33.29
C THR A 628 8.26 -1.89 -32.59
N GLY A 629 8.03 -2.29 -31.36
CA GLY A 629 8.96 -3.05 -30.53
C GLY A 629 9.70 -2.18 -29.53
N ASN A 630 10.79 -2.69 -28.97
CA ASN A 630 11.64 -2.05 -27.98
C ASN A 630 13.10 -1.89 -28.41
N ASP A 631 13.43 -2.29 -29.65
CA ASP A 631 14.79 -2.17 -30.22
C ASP A 631 14.85 -0.99 -31.18
N ILE A 632 15.77 -0.07 -30.94
CA ILE A 632 16.06 1.03 -31.85
C ILE A 632 16.93 0.51 -33.00
N GLU A 633 16.51 0.75 -34.25
CA GLU A 633 17.33 0.50 -35.42
C GLU A 633 18.33 1.63 -35.66
N ASN A 634 17.84 2.87 -35.60
CA ASN A 634 18.68 4.06 -35.62
C ASN A 634 17.95 5.26 -35.01
N ILE A 635 18.73 6.25 -34.60
CA ILE A 635 18.25 7.56 -34.18
C ILE A 635 18.99 8.64 -34.93
N SER A 636 18.31 9.72 -35.30
CA SER A 636 18.96 10.89 -35.87
C SER A 636 18.44 12.15 -35.18
N ILE A 637 19.35 13.08 -34.94
CA ILE A 637 19.08 14.42 -34.41
C ILE A 637 19.50 15.42 -35.47
N ASP A 638 18.56 16.29 -35.91
CA ASP A 638 18.77 17.28 -36.95
C ASP A 638 19.33 16.67 -38.28
N ASN A 639 18.81 15.51 -38.66
CA ASN A 639 19.25 14.69 -39.78
C ASN A 639 20.69 14.11 -39.66
N GLN A 640 21.34 14.25 -38.51
CA GLN A 640 22.62 13.58 -38.24
C GLN A 640 22.33 12.23 -37.56
N VAL A 641 22.65 11.15 -38.28
CA VAL A 641 22.49 9.80 -37.72
C VAL A 641 23.57 9.59 -36.67
N GLY A 642 23.15 9.38 -35.42
CA GLY A 642 24.00 9.04 -34.30
C GLY A 642 23.91 7.55 -33.94
N HIS A 643 24.86 7.10 -33.11
CA HIS A 643 24.83 5.77 -32.51
C HIS A 643 24.25 5.81 -31.09
N ASP A 644 24.18 7.00 -30.49
CA ASP A 644 23.72 7.20 -29.14
C ASP A 644 22.26 7.65 -29.13
N ASN A 645 21.44 7.01 -28.31
CA ASN A 645 20.04 7.37 -28.07
C ASN A 645 19.86 8.56 -27.08
N PHE A 646 20.79 9.53 -27.13
CA PHE A 646 20.92 10.61 -26.16
C PHE A 646 20.84 12.00 -26.83
N PHE A 647 19.99 12.86 -26.24
CA PHE A 647 19.91 14.28 -26.57
C PHE A 647 20.54 15.13 -25.46
N SER A 648 21.59 15.90 -25.81
CA SER A 648 22.31 16.72 -24.82
C SER A 648 21.46 17.90 -24.33
N GLY A 649 21.38 18.03 -23.00
CA GLY A 649 20.70 19.16 -22.33
C GLY A 649 21.38 20.53 -22.46
N GLN A 650 22.55 20.61 -23.15
CA GLN A 650 23.25 21.85 -23.45
C GLN A 650 22.80 22.48 -24.76
N LEU A 651 22.09 21.72 -25.60
CA LEU A 651 21.57 22.20 -26.86
C LEU A 651 20.44 23.22 -26.63
N SER A 652 20.31 24.16 -27.55
CA SER A 652 19.29 25.22 -27.49
C SER A 652 18.68 25.47 -28.87
N GLY A 653 17.43 25.94 -28.88
CA GLY A 653 16.70 26.19 -30.12
C GLY A 653 15.79 25.03 -30.48
N HIS A 654 15.39 24.94 -31.75
CA HIS A 654 14.49 23.90 -32.24
C HIS A 654 15.29 22.73 -32.83
N HIS A 655 14.99 21.51 -32.38
CA HIS A 655 15.63 20.27 -32.82
C HIS A 655 14.61 19.24 -33.26
N THR A 656 14.98 18.44 -34.25
CA THR A 656 14.18 17.32 -34.77
C THR A 656 14.85 15.99 -34.40
N ILE A 657 14.08 15.10 -33.81
CA ILE A 657 14.55 13.75 -33.40
C ILE A 657 13.74 12.71 -34.15
N HIS A 658 14.42 11.86 -34.94
CA HIS A 658 13.78 10.75 -35.61
C HIS A 658 14.30 9.43 -35.07
N ILE A 659 13.39 8.60 -34.53
CA ILE A 659 13.69 7.27 -34.00
C ILE A 659 13.02 6.22 -34.87
N LYS A 660 13.81 5.28 -35.39
CA LYS A 660 13.32 4.14 -36.14
C LYS A 660 13.47 2.87 -35.32
N MET A 661 12.36 2.19 -35.08
CA MET A 661 12.34 0.90 -34.38
C MET A 661 12.52 -0.27 -35.37
N ARG A 662 13.10 -1.38 -34.87
CA ARG A 662 13.39 -2.58 -35.69
C ARG A 662 12.16 -3.40 -36.05
N ASN A 663 10.96 -3.06 -35.62
CA ASN A 663 9.77 -3.91 -35.71
C ASN A 663 9.97 -5.29 -35.08
N SER A 664 10.73 -5.35 -33.95
CA SER A 664 10.93 -6.59 -33.22
C SER A 664 9.59 -7.13 -32.73
N THR A 665 9.37 -8.43 -32.95
CA THR A 665 8.23 -9.11 -32.34
C THR A 665 8.67 -9.53 -30.93
N PRO A 666 8.10 -8.98 -29.87
CA PRO A 666 8.47 -9.40 -28.54
C PRO A 666 8.24 -10.89 -28.35
N VAL A 667 9.14 -11.55 -27.62
CA VAL A 667 8.92 -12.92 -27.17
C VAL A 667 7.64 -12.93 -26.34
N ALA A 668 6.73 -13.87 -26.62
CA ALA A 668 5.52 -14.02 -25.84
C ALA A 668 5.90 -14.33 -24.38
N GLN A 669 5.60 -13.39 -23.50
CA GLN A 669 5.85 -13.53 -22.07
C GLN A 669 4.54 -13.80 -21.35
N GLU A 670 4.61 -14.69 -20.36
CA GLU A 670 3.44 -15.07 -19.59
C GLU A 670 3.01 -13.92 -18.65
N VAL A 671 1.70 -13.89 -18.38
CA VAL A 671 1.06 -13.01 -17.40
C VAL A 671 0.32 -13.90 -16.41
N THR A 672 0.57 -13.70 -15.13
CA THR A 672 -0.16 -14.40 -14.09
C THR A 672 -1.42 -13.61 -13.72
N LEU A 673 -2.59 -14.19 -13.99
CA LEU A 673 -3.85 -13.64 -13.52
C LEU A 673 -4.16 -14.23 -12.14
N GLY A 674 -4.49 -13.37 -11.19
CA GLY A 674 -5.04 -13.80 -9.90
C GLY A 674 -6.41 -14.46 -10.08
N ASP A 675 -6.70 -15.48 -9.27
CA ASP A 675 -8.02 -16.07 -9.21
C ASP A 675 -9.02 -15.02 -8.67
N GLN A 676 -9.98 -14.63 -9.49
CA GLN A 676 -10.96 -13.58 -9.17
C GLN A 676 -11.82 -13.94 -7.94
N ASN A 677 -11.96 -15.22 -7.65
CA ASN A 677 -12.75 -15.73 -6.52
C ASN A 677 -11.86 -16.04 -5.29
N PHE A 678 -10.54 -15.93 -5.43
CA PHE A 678 -9.64 -16.24 -4.33
C PHE A 678 -9.49 -15.03 -3.39
N THR A 679 -9.70 -15.29 -2.12
CA THR A 679 -9.40 -14.34 -1.03
C THR A 679 -8.50 -15.06 -0.03
N LEU A 680 -7.48 -14.37 0.48
CA LEU A 680 -6.65 -14.93 1.55
C LEU A 680 -7.52 -15.37 2.72
N PRO A 681 -7.17 -16.47 3.40
CA PRO A 681 -7.85 -16.84 4.62
C PRO A 681 -7.87 -15.69 5.63
N ALA A 682 -8.95 -15.58 6.38
CA ALA A 682 -9.03 -14.58 7.43
C ALA A 682 -7.88 -14.75 8.44
N THR A 683 -7.32 -13.64 8.89
CA THR A 683 -6.29 -13.64 9.93
C THR A 683 -6.80 -14.37 11.18
N PRO A 684 -6.07 -15.37 11.72
CA PRO A 684 -6.52 -16.08 12.90
C PRO A 684 -6.61 -15.17 14.13
N VAL A 685 -7.74 -15.22 14.81
CA VAL A 685 -7.94 -14.57 16.11
C VAL A 685 -7.68 -15.59 17.19
N VAL A 686 -6.61 -15.39 17.96
CA VAL A 686 -6.15 -16.37 18.94
C VAL A 686 -6.34 -15.85 20.35
N LYS A 687 -7.10 -16.58 21.14
CA LYS A 687 -7.16 -16.36 22.59
C LYS A 687 -6.02 -17.13 23.25
N TRP A 688 -5.04 -16.38 23.75
CA TRP A 688 -3.89 -16.93 24.45
C TRP A 688 -4.22 -17.13 25.93
N LEU A 689 -4.01 -18.33 26.43
CA LEU A 689 -4.14 -18.69 27.83
C LEU A 689 -2.75 -19.05 28.36
N LYS A 690 -2.56 -19.07 29.67
CA LYS A 690 -1.23 -19.30 30.29
C LYS A 690 -0.47 -20.51 29.71
N ASP A 691 -1.17 -21.62 29.46
CA ASP A 691 -0.58 -22.88 28.98
C ASP A 691 -1.34 -23.47 27.78
N SER A 692 -2.24 -22.73 27.16
CA SER A 692 -3.02 -23.18 25.98
C SER A 692 -3.50 -22.03 25.13
N THR A 693 -3.94 -22.32 23.94
CA THR A 693 -4.53 -21.36 23.02
C THR A 693 -5.86 -21.86 22.48
N ARG A 694 -6.68 -20.95 21.97
CA ARG A 694 -7.88 -21.29 21.20
C ARG A 694 -8.00 -20.31 20.03
N ILE A 695 -8.24 -20.84 18.83
CA ILE A 695 -8.53 -20.03 17.63
C ILE A 695 -10.02 -19.73 17.65
N LEU A 696 -10.39 -18.44 17.79
CA LEU A 696 -11.78 -18.01 17.96
C LEU A 696 -12.55 -18.05 16.64
N ASN A 697 -11.91 -17.76 15.51
CA ASN A 697 -12.47 -17.82 14.16
C ASN A 697 -12.04 -19.11 13.41
N TYR A 698 -11.94 -20.24 14.15
CA TYR A 698 -11.54 -21.52 13.57
C TYR A 698 -12.49 -21.96 12.46
N ASN A 699 -11.93 -22.37 11.32
CA ASN A 699 -12.64 -22.94 10.19
C ASN A 699 -12.04 -24.30 9.86
N SER A 700 -12.82 -25.37 10.00
CA SER A 700 -12.36 -26.74 9.77
C SER A 700 -11.93 -27.03 8.31
N ASN A 701 -12.25 -26.15 7.36
CA ASN A 701 -11.82 -26.26 5.97
C ASN A 701 -10.44 -25.66 5.72
N LEU A 702 -9.81 -25.07 6.73
CA LEU A 702 -8.49 -24.48 6.67
C LEU A 702 -7.50 -25.25 7.54
N ASP A 703 -6.26 -25.34 7.08
CA ASP A 703 -5.14 -25.77 7.89
C ASP A 703 -4.59 -24.57 8.68
N TYR A 704 -4.16 -24.80 9.92
CA TYR A 704 -3.53 -23.77 10.76
C TYR A 704 -2.12 -24.18 11.13
N ARG A 705 -1.21 -23.21 11.11
CA ARG A 705 0.18 -23.41 11.48
C ARG A 705 0.57 -22.48 12.62
N MET A 706 1.23 -23.04 13.63
CA MET A 706 1.89 -22.27 14.68
C MET A 706 3.25 -21.81 14.16
N VAL A 707 3.49 -20.50 14.27
CA VAL A 707 4.79 -19.90 14.04
C VAL A 707 5.42 -19.61 15.40
N VAL A 708 6.60 -20.15 15.63
CA VAL A 708 7.32 -20.02 16.90
C VAL A 708 8.68 -19.38 16.60
N ASN A 709 8.97 -18.24 17.23
CA ASN A 709 10.19 -17.48 17.01
C ASN A 709 10.49 -17.27 15.51
N GLY A 710 9.46 -16.89 14.75
CA GLY A 710 9.57 -16.65 13.31
C GLY A 710 9.55 -17.90 12.42
N GLN A 711 9.59 -19.11 12.99
CA GLN A 711 9.63 -20.36 12.23
C GLN A 711 8.28 -21.08 12.22
N LEU A 712 7.85 -21.53 11.03
CA LEU A 712 6.61 -22.28 10.84
C LEU A 712 6.81 -23.74 11.29
N LEU A 713 6.31 -24.14 12.46
CA LEU A 713 6.69 -25.40 13.07
C LEU A 713 5.56 -26.45 13.20
N TYR A 714 4.35 -26.07 13.63
CA TYR A 714 3.34 -27.07 14.00
C TYR A 714 2.00 -26.85 13.31
N THR A 715 1.34 -27.95 12.95
CA THR A 715 -0.09 -27.94 12.62
C THR A 715 -0.89 -27.78 13.91
N VAL A 716 -1.89 -26.90 13.88
CA VAL A 716 -2.75 -26.59 15.02
C VAL A 716 -4.20 -26.85 14.64
N ASN A 717 -4.94 -27.52 15.52
CA ASN A 717 -6.40 -27.58 15.43
C ASN A 717 -7.00 -26.35 16.13
N ASP A 718 -8.27 -26.42 16.55
CA ASP A 718 -8.97 -25.34 17.25
C ASP A 718 -8.26 -24.86 18.54
N SER A 719 -7.45 -25.73 19.14
CA SER A 719 -6.72 -25.48 20.38
C SER A 719 -5.36 -26.17 20.42
N LEU A 720 -4.41 -25.59 21.16
CA LEU A 720 -3.06 -26.12 21.37
C LEU A 720 -2.60 -25.91 22.82
N THR A 721 -1.86 -26.86 23.36
CA THR A 721 -1.21 -26.76 24.67
C THR A 721 0.22 -26.24 24.50
N LEU A 722 0.57 -25.12 25.20
CA LEU A 722 1.89 -24.46 25.16
C LEU A 722 2.83 -24.95 26.31
N ARG A 723 2.83 -26.23 26.60
CA ARG A 723 3.69 -26.76 27.69
C ARG A 723 5.15 -26.81 27.26
N HIS A 724 6.06 -26.58 28.23
CA HIS A 724 7.52 -26.75 28.09
C HIS A 724 8.26 -25.75 27.19
N THR A 725 7.77 -24.53 27.03
CA THR A 725 8.48 -23.47 26.33
C THR A 725 9.22 -22.53 27.30
N THR A 726 10.34 -21.98 26.87
CA THR A 726 11.14 -21.04 27.63
C THR A 726 10.55 -19.61 27.59
N ALA A 727 10.94 -18.76 28.54
CA ALA A 727 10.64 -17.35 28.47
C ALA A 727 11.26 -16.73 27.20
N GLY A 728 10.65 -15.70 26.66
CA GLY A 728 11.07 -15.05 25.40
C GLY A 728 10.56 -15.74 24.13
N THR A 729 9.96 -16.95 24.24
CA THR A 729 9.34 -17.62 23.08
C THR A 729 8.10 -16.85 22.62
N THR A 730 8.08 -16.48 21.34
CA THR A 730 6.96 -15.78 20.69
C THR A 730 6.18 -16.74 19.81
N PHE A 731 4.85 -16.69 19.90
CA PHE A 731 3.91 -17.52 19.15
C PHE A 731 2.97 -16.67 18.31
N THR A 732 2.76 -17.08 17.07
CA THR A 732 1.70 -16.57 16.19
C THR A 732 1.05 -17.72 15.45
N VAL A 733 -0.12 -17.50 14.84
CA VAL A 733 -0.84 -18.51 14.05
C VAL A 733 -1.12 -17.96 12.66
N SER A 734 -0.92 -18.78 11.64
CA SER A 734 -1.33 -18.50 10.26
C SER A 734 -2.30 -19.57 9.78
N ALA A 735 -3.34 -19.18 9.03
CA ALA A 735 -4.24 -20.08 8.33
C ALA A 735 -3.75 -20.33 6.90
N ILE A 736 -3.95 -21.52 6.38
CA ILE A 736 -3.56 -21.92 5.03
C ILE A 736 -4.80 -22.38 4.27
N ALA A 737 -5.08 -21.76 3.11
CA ALA A 737 -6.16 -22.18 2.22
C ALA A 737 -5.72 -23.34 1.33
N GLY A 738 -6.47 -24.44 1.37
CA GLY A 738 -6.63 -25.49 0.36
C GLY A 738 -5.40 -26.27 -0.10
N VAL A 739 -5.65 -27.47 -0.57
CA VAL A 739 -4.67 -28.36 -1.18
C VAL A 739 -4.13 -27.75 -2.48
N GLY A 740 -2.83 -27.47 -2.54
CA GLY A 740 -2.13 -27.03 -3.74
C GLY A 740 -1.93 -25.51 -3.89
N ARG A 741 -2.56 -24.67 -3.09
CA ARG A 741 -2.32 -23.22 -3.00
C ARG A 741 -1.79 -22.88 -1.62
N TYR A 742 -0.50 -22.62 -1.49
CA TYR A 742 0.11 -22.28 -0.21
C TYR A 742 -0.02 -20.76 0.10
N ALA A 743 -1.24 -20.23 -0.04
CA ALA A 743 -1.49 -18.87 0.37
C ALA A 743 -1.74 -18.86 1.89
N LEU A 744 -0.80 -18.25 2.61
CA LEU A 744 -0.89 -18.02 4.04
C LEU A 744 -1.80 -16.82 4.30
N SER A 745 -2.57 -16.86 5.39
CA SER A 745 -3.19 -15.65 5.95
C SER A 745 -2.12 -14.73 6.54
N TYR A 746 -2.49 -13.48 6.81
CA TYR A 746 -1.71 -12.68 7.74
C TYR A 746 -1.61 -13.36 9.11
N LEU A 747 -0.54 -13.06 9.86
CA LEU A 747 -0.31 -13.65 11.18
C LEU A 747 -1.28 -13.12 12.22
N SER A 748 -1.67 -13.96 13.18
CA SER A 748 -2.38 -13.52 14.39
C SER A 748 -1.55 -12.57 15.22
N LYS A 749 -2.19 -11.82 16.14
CA LYS A 749 -1.47 -11.05 17.16
C LYS A 749 -0.47 -11.96 17.89
N PRO A 750 0.81 -11.55 18.02
CA PRO A 750 1.82 -12.37 18.68
C PRO A 750 1.56 -12.48 20.19
N TYR A 751 1.91 -13.62 20.76
CA TYR A 751 1.95 -13.85 22.19
C TYR A 751 3.37 -14.24 22.60
N MET A 752 3.93 -13.53 23.56
CA MET A 752 5.23 -13.85 24.13
C MET A 752 5.07 -14.49 25.52
N LYS A 753 5.72 -15.62 25.75
CA LYS A 753 5.77 -16.23 27.06
C LYS A 753 6.77 -15.50 27.96
N VAL A 754 6.29 -14.96 29.06
CA VAL A 754 7.07 -14.11 30.00
C VAL A 754 7.18 -14.78 31.36
N SER A 755 7.77 -15.98 31.45
CA SER A 755 7.86 -16.71 32.72
C SER A 755 9.03 -16.30 33.64
N SER A 756 10.00 -15.51 33.14
CA SER A 756 11.17 -15.03 33.90
C SER A 756 11.68 -13.69 33.34
N SER A 757 10.81 -12.69 33.27
CA SER A 757 11.22 -11.32 32.90
C SER A 757 11.74 -10.59 34.12
N LEU A 758 12.82 -9.87 33.95
CA LEU A 758 13.28 -8.86 34.92
C LEU A 758 12.49 -7.57 34.62
N GLN A 759 11.61 -7.17 35.51
CA GLN A 759 10.93 -5.87 35.45
C GLN A 759 11.58 -4.92 36.42
N LEU A 760 12.26 -3.91 35.93
CA LEU A 760 12.90 -2.90 36.71
C LEU A 760 12.02 -1.64 36.77
N PRO A 761 11.48 -1.27 37.94
CA PRO A 761 10.80 -0.01 38.06
C PRO A 761 11.82 1.11 37.79
N LEU A 762 11.52 1.97 36.89
CA LEU A 762 12.15 3.29 36.85
C LEU A 762 11.59 3.99 38.10
N GLY A 763 12.43 4.17 39.13
CA GLY A 763 12.01 4.64 40.46
C GLY A 763 11.10 5.86 40.39
N ALA A 764 10.30 6.09 41.43
CA ALA A 764 9.29 7.17 41.50
C ALA A 764 9.85 8.59 41.18
N ASN A 765 11.15 8.79 41.27
CA ASN A 765 11.88 10.00 40.88
C ASN A 765 12.34 10.04 39.43
N ALA A 766 12.27 8.91 38.69
CA ALA A 766 12.53 8.87 37.26
C ALA A 766 11.23 9.07 36.43
N VAL A 767 10.09 9.00 37.11
CA VAL A 767 8.77 9.34 36.57
C VAL A 767 8.46 10.80 36.89
N THR A 768 9.38 11.69 36.69
CA THR A 768 8.99 13.05 36.41
C THR A 768 8.28 12.98 35.05
N PRO A 769 7.04 13.52 34.87
CA PRO A 769 6.54 13.77 33.57
C PRO A 769 7.66 14.51 32.87
N MET A 770 8.23 13.92 31.80
CA MET A 770 9.33 14.57 31.09
C MET A 770 8.75 15.80 30.42
N GLY A 771 8.56 16.83 31.27
CA GLY A 771 8.04 18.13 30.88
C GLY A 771 9.00 18.74 29.88
N ALA A 772 8.42 19.20 28.79
CA ALA A 772 9.03 19.95 27.72
C ALA A 772 10.34 20.66 28.16
N LYS A 773 11.39 20.47 27.34
CA LYS A 773 12.61 21.27 27.23
C LYS A 773 13.92 20.74 27.77
N THR A 774 14.04 19.52 28.25
CA THR A 774 15.37 18.97 28.52
C THR A 774 15.55 17.62 27.82
N HIS A 775 16.73 17.43 27.24
CA HIS A 775 17.20 16.12 26.78
C HIS A 775 17.34 15.20 28.01
N SER A 776 16.25 14.61 28.44
CA SER A 776 16.25 13.77 29.63
C SER A 776 16.67 12.35 29.23
N SER A 777 17.80 11.91 29.72
CA SER A 777 18.23 10.52 29.71
C SER A 777 17.85 9.84 31.01
N ALA A 778 17.39 8.59 30.94
CA ALA A 778 17.23 7.71 32.09
C ALA A 778 18.35 6.67 32.06
N ARG A 779 19.04 6.46 33.18
CA ARG A 779 20.09 5.45 33.30
C ARG A 779 19.73 4.45 34.39
N LEU A 780 19.97 3.18 34.12
CA LEU A 780 19.79 2.11 35.06
C LEU A 780 20.89 1.06 34.88
N THR A 781 21.24 0.39 35.99
CA THR A 781 22.14 -0.75 35.95
C THR A 781 21.32 -2.02 36.05
N VAL A 782 21.59 -2.96 35.14
CA VAL A 782 20.88 -4.24 35.04
C VAL A 782 21.88 -5.36 35.17
N THR A 783 21.68 -6.24 36.15
CA THR A 783 22.50 -7.43 36.33
C THR A 783 21.81 -8.62 35.63
N VAL A 784 22.47 -9.24 34.68
CA VAL A 784 21.97 -10.44 34.00
C VAL A 784 22.85 -11.65 34.30
N PRO A 785 22.25 -12.84 34.55
CA PRO A 785 22.99 -14.02 34.93
C PRO A 785 23.81 -14.65 33.82
N VAL A 786 23.42 -14.42 32.56
CA VAL A 786 24.03 -15.00 31.35
C VAL A 786 24.11 -13.89 30.30
N GLY A 787 25.23 -13.79 29.57
CA GLY A 787 25.38 -12.88 28.45
C GLY A 787 24.63 -13.35 27.20
N GLY A 788 24.41 -12.45 26.26
CA GLY A 788 23.79 -12.69 24.95
C GLY A 788 22.58 -11.77 24.70
N ASP A 789 21.72 -12.15 23.77
CA ASP A 789 20.58 -11.33 23.31
C ASP A 789 19.45 -11.32 24.32
N TYR A 790 18.93 -10.13 24.56
CA TYR A 790 17.78 -9.84 25.40
C TYR A 790 16.77 -8.98 24.64
N LEU A 791 15.49 -9.27 24.84
CA LEU A 791 14.38 -8.46 24.36
C LEU A 791 14.05 -7.40 25.40
N ILE A 792 14.00 -6.14 24.95
CA ILE A 792 13.77 -4.99 25.85
C ILE A 792 12.61 -4.15 25.32
N ASP A 793 11.65 -3.84 26.20
CA ASP A 793 10.55 -2.90 25.93
C ASP A 793 10.20 -2.06 27.17
N LEU A 794 9.33 -1.06 26.96
CA LEU A 794 8.90 -0.13 28.01
C LEU A 794 7.41 -0.27 28.29
N ARG A 795 7.04 -0.35 29.56
CA ARG A 795 5.65 -0.16 29.99
C ARG A 795 5.38 1.33 30.14
N TYR A 796 4.45 1.88 29.36
CA TYR A 796 4.21 3.32 29.32
C TYR A 796 2.71 3.65 29.23
N ALA A 797 2.36 4.91 29.49
CA ALA A 797 1.10 5.54 29.11
C ALA A 797 1.39 6.83 28.36
N ASN A 798 0.62 7.08 27.31
CA ASN A 798 0.67 8.30 26.51
C ASN A 798 -0.75 8.77 26.22
N GLY A 799 -1.19 9.79 26.96
CA GLY A 799 -2.52 10.41 26.81
C GLY A 799 -2.55 11.62 25.90
N ASN A 800 -1.55 11.82 25.04
CA ASN A 800 -1.59 12.88 24.03
C ASN A 800 -2.63 12.57 22.96
N ALA A 801 -3.18 13.63 22.34
CA ALA A 801 -3.93 13.46 21.09
C ALA A 801 -3.00 12.89 20.00
N ALA A 802 -3.51 12.04 19.15
CA ALA A 802 -2.73 11.50 18.04
C ALA A 802 -2.47 12.60 17.00
N THR A 803 -1.25 13.09 16.99
CA THR A 803 -0.72 14.07 16.01
C THR A 803 0.71 13.69 15.69
N ALA A 804 1.25 14.17 14.61
CA ALA A 804 2.60 13.80 14.15
C ALA A 804 3.69 13.93 15.21
N GLY A 805 3.63 14.91 16.07
CA GLY A 805 4.62 15.12 17.16
C GLY A 805 4.29 14.42 18.47
N SER A 806 3.27 13.56 18.53
CA SER A 806 2.76 13.03 19.80
C SER A 806 3.34 11.67 20.23
N CYS A 807 4.26 11.10 19.43
CA CYS A 807 4.92 9.84 19.72
C CYS A 807 6.35 10.06 20.24
N PRO A 808 6.61 10.01 21.56
CA PRO A 808 7.97 10.07 22.08
C PRO A 808 8.82 8.88 21.61
N VAL A 809 10.08 9.18 21.26
CA VAL A 809 11.06 8.18 20.79
C VAL A 809 12.30 8.22 21.66
N TYR A 810 12.74 7.06 22.12
CA TYR A 810 13.95 6.91 22.90
C TYR A 810 14.90 5.92 22.27
N MET A 811 16.15 6.33 22.01
CA MET A 811 17.22 5.40 21.70
C MET A 811 17.64 4.65 22.96
N LEU A 812 17.67 3.35 22.91
CA LEU A 812 18.23 2.50 23.94
C LEU A 812 19.71 2.25 23.67
N TYR A 813 20.52 2.54 24.65
CA TYR A 813 21.94 2.17 24.67
C TYR A 813 22.17 1.09 25.73
N ALA A 814 22.93 0.07 25.36
CA ALA A 814 23.46 -0.91 26.29
C ALA A 814 24.99 -0.81 26.30
N ASN A 815 25.57 -0.56 27.46
CA ASN A 815 27.02 -0.40 27.61
C ASN A 815 27.64 0.58 26.60
N THR A 816 26.98 1.72 26.39
CA THR A 816 27.32 2.80 25.44
C THR A 816 27.02 2.55 23.95
N HIS A 817 26.64 1.34 23.55
CA HIS A 817 26.29 1.01 22.17
C HIS A 817 24.78 1.18 21.95
N ALA A 818 24.41 1.85 20.87
CA ALA A 818 23.02 1.98 20.45
C ALA A 818 22.46 0.60 20.05
N GLN A 819 21.23 0.29 20.47
CA GLN A 819 20.58 -1.00 20.23
C GLN A 819 19.31 -0.84 19.38
N GLY A 820 18.71 0.33 19.33
CA GLY A 820 17.50 0.63 18.58
C GLY A 820 16.59 1.62 19.28
N ALA A 821 15.58 2.10 18.55
CA ALA A 821 14.62 3.07 19.06
C ALA A 821 13.36 2.40 19.63
N LEU A 822 12.89 2.93 20.76
CA LEU A 822 11.64 2.57 21.42
C LEU A 822 10.63 3.68 21.20
N VAL A 823 9.50 3.37 20.58
CA VAL A 823 8.41 4.30 20.28
C VAL A 823 7.25 4.14 21.26
N MET A 824 6.64 5.24 21.64
CA MET A 824 5.54 5.27 22.60
C MET A 824 4.33 6.03 22.02
N PRO A 825 3.63 5.47 21.02
CA PRO A 825 2.48 6.12 20.41
C PRO A 825 1.37 6.43 21.42
N PRO A 826 0.49 7.41 21.13
CA PRO A 826 -0.68 7.71 21.94
C PRO A 826 -1.58 6.48 22.15
N ARG A 827 -2.17 6.39 23.35
CA ARG A 827 -3.06 5.30 23.75
C ARG A 827 -4.47 5.78 24.11
N GLY A 828 -4.86 6.92 23.61
CA GLY A 828 -6.14 7.59 23.86
C GLY A 828 -5.95 9.01 24.36
N ASN A 829 -6.65 9.95 23.77
CA ASN A 829 -6.55 11.36 24.11
C ASN A 829 -7.05 11.62 25.56
N GLY A 830 -6.20 12.17 26.40
CA GLY A 830 -6.45 12.37 27.82
C GLY A 830 -6.30 11.10 28.69
N GLU A 831 -5.97 9.94 28.12
CA GLU A 831 -5.94 8.66 28.80
C GLU A 831 -4.56 8.31 29.40
N TRP A 832 -4.11 9.08 30.39
CA TRP A 832 -2.81 8.90 31.03
C TRP A 832 -2.69 7.66 31.92
N MET A 833 -3.77 6.90 32.13
CA MET A 833 -3.78 5.64 32.89
C MET A 833 -3.86 4.41 31.99
N ASN A 834 -4.04 4.59 30.67
CA ASN A 834 -4.06 3.50 29.71
C ASN A 834 -2.63 3.02 29.41
N LYS A 835 -2.19 1.99 30.15
CA LYS A 835 -0.82 1.48 30.09
C LYS A 835 -0.68 0.43 29.00
N GLY A 836 0.32 0.59 28.12
CA GLY A 836 0.70 -0.38 27.09
C GLY A 836 2.20 -0.67 27.12
N TRP A 837 2.65 -1.47 26.14
CA TRP A 837 4.05 -1.74 25.89
C TRP A 837 4.50 -1.03 24.61
N SER A 838 5.75 -0.55 24.59
CA SER A 838 6.39 -0.05 23.36
C SER A 838 6.62 -1.19 22.36
N ASN A 839 7.17 -0.87 21.20
CA ASN A 839 7.85 -1.86 20.37
C ASN A 839 8.98 -2.52 21.18
N MET A 840 9.47 -3.65 20.67
CA MET A 840 10.49 -4.45 21.31
C MET A 840 11.77 -4.44 20.50
N ILE A 841 12.89 -4.24 21.17
CA ILE A 841 14.20 -4.32 20.53
C ILE A 841 15.04 -5.46 21.12
N THR A 842 15.93 -6.01 20.28
CA THR A 842 16.94 -6.97 20.72
C THR A 842 18.20 -6.19 21.11
N ALA A 843 18.73 -6.45 22.32
CA ALA A 843 19.96 -5.84 22.81
C ALA A 843 20.92 -6.92 23.31
N GLU A 844 22.20 -6.81 22.95
CA GLU A 844 23.24 -7.66 23.49
C GLU A 844 23.65 -7.19 24.89
N LEU A 845 23.51 -8.06 25.89
CA LEU A 845 23.92 -7.80 27.27
C LEU A 845 25.05 -8.76 27.70
N LEU A 846 26.02 -8.22 28.42
CA LEU A 846 27.12 -9.00 28.99
C LEU A 846 26.69 -9.67 30.32
N LYS A 847 27.26 -10.84 30.63
CA LYS A 847 27.05 -11.45 31.95
C LYS A 847 27.51 -10.50 33.05
N GLY A 848 26.65 -10.28 34.05
CA GLY A 848 26.90 -9.33 35.17
C GLY A 848 26.19 -8.01 34.91
N ASP A 849 26.79 -6.93 35.41
CA ASP A 849 26.18 -5.59 35.34
C ASP A 849 26.30 -4.96 33.95
N ASN A 850 25.19 -4.42 33.48
CA ASN A 850 25.07 -3.68 32.21
C ASN A 850 24.49 -2.29 32.50
N HIS A 851 25.01 -1.30 31.83
CA HIS A 851 24.51 0.06 31.90
C HIS A 851 23.52 0.31 30.73
N ILE A 852 22.26 0.45 31.07
CA ILE A 852 21.21 0.77 30.11
C ILE A 852 20.92 2.27 30.17
N GLU A 853 21.00 2.96 29.05
CA GLU A 853 20.63 4.37 28.92
C GLU A 853 19.51 4.53 27.91
N LEU A 854 18.44 5.20 28.29
CA LEU A 854 17.37 5.65 27.42
C LEU A 854 17.61 7.13 27.12
N LYS A 855 17.91 7.47 25.88
CA LYS A 855 18.16 8.84 25.43
C LYS A 855 17.06 9.28 24.47
N ARG A 856 16.40 10.36 24.81
CA ARG A 856 15.35 10.91 23.97
C ARG A 856 15.92 11.44 22.65
N LEU A 857 15.26 11.11 21.52
CA LEU A 857 15.65 11.53 20.18
C LEU A 857 14.78 12.67 19.64
N ASP A 858 13.47 12.64 19.94
CA ASP A 858 12.53 13.62 19.39
C ASP A 858 12.63 14.97 20.12
N SER A 859 12.57 16.07 19.37
CA SER A 859 12.55 17.44 19.90
C SER A 859 11.15 17.99 20.14
N ASN A 860 10.09 17.22 19.85
CA ASN A 860 8.72 17.70 19.67
C ASN A 860 7.96 17.99 20.98
N GLY A 861 8.58 17.87 22.14
CA GLY A 861 7.97 18.23 23.42
C GLY A 861 6.84 17.30 23.91
N SER A 862 6.51 16.22 23.14
CA SER A 862 5.50 15.25 23.55
C SER A 862 5.98 14.48 24.79
N THR A 863 5.05 14.05 25.65
CA THR A 863 5.38 13.36 26.90
C THR A 863 4.73 11.99 26.95
N ALA A 864 5.41 11.01 27.54
CA ALA A 864 4.82 9.76 27.95
C ALA A 864 5.25 9.43 29.38
N LEU A 865 4.41 8.72 30.11
CA LEU A 865 4.73 8.22 31.43
C LEU A 865 5.33 6.82 31.30
N VAL A 866 6.60 6.64 31.60
CA VAL A 866 7.27 5.34 31.58
C VAL A 866 7.30 4.75 32.98
N TYR A 867 6.79 3.53 33.14
CA TYR A 867 6.66 2.85 34.44
C TYR A 867 7.75 1.82 34.68
N PHE A 868 8.03 0.98 33.64
CA PHE A 868 8.97 -0.13 33.76
C PHE A 868 9.77 -0.31 32.48
N VAL A 869 10.99 -0.78 32.63
CA VAL A 869 11.76 -1.45 31.57
C VAL A 869 11.63 -2.94 31.81
N ARG A 870 11.19 -3.69 30.78
CA ARG A 870 11.14 -5.14 30.82
C ARG A 870 12.29 -5.71 30.01
N ILE A 871 12.95 -6.71 30.56
CA ILE A 871 14.12 -7.37 29.97
C ILE A 871 13.89 -8.88 30.02
N ILE A 872 13.91 -9.51 28.85
CA ILE A 872 13.62 -10.93 28.68
C ILE A 872 14.78 -11.56 27.93
N LYS A 873 15.33 -12.69 28.39
CA LYS A 873 16.34 -13.44 27.63
C LYS A 873 15.70 -13.94 26.30
N LYS A 874 16.33 -13.63 25.17
CA LYS A 874 15.93 -14.10 23.83
C LYS A 874 16.32 -15.55 23.62
#